data_f17b015e3bff40ed7746b31d932fe3fb
#
_entry.id   f17b015e3bff40ed7746b31d932fe3fb
#
_cell.length_a   1.000
_cell.length_b   1.000
_cell.length_c   1.000
_cell.angle_alpha   90.00
_cell.angle_beta   90.00
_cell.angle_gamma   90.00
#
_symmetry.space_group_name_H-M   'P 1'
#
loop_
_entity.id
_entity.type
_entity.pdbx_description
1 polymer ?
#
loop_
_entity_poly.entity_id
_entity_poly.type
_entity_poly.pdbx_seq_one_letter_code
_entity_poly.pdbx_strand_id
1 'polypeptide(L)'
;YLKDDAILSSNTSGIPIKLMSEDFDEGLKKRFLVTHFFNPVRYLKLLEIIPGELTDPEIIEFMKDFGENVLGKGVVLGKDTPNFVGNRIGVFSMMNAIHLMKEMGLRIEEVDAVLGKAMARAGSAVFGTADLVGLDTLKHVVVNSYNALKDDEMRDTFKLPEVVDKMIEKGLLGRKTKAGFYSKDKKKGKLVLDLETLEYRPVEKPDWKSIKKAKEISDPGERIKAVVNTDDLGGKFAWRNTAYTLIYSLNRLGEITDTIYNIDNAIKWGFNWELGPFEIWDAIGVKESVERMKAEGFEVPEKINKLLEKGKTFYKVIDGDKYYFDFEKGDYEKVPVRYNVILLEKNKSLGNVVDENESASIVDLGDGVICCEWHTKMNAIDDKIIEMMNKACDLVEADKYEALVVGSQGQHFGAGANIFMLLQLAEEGQWWMIEEVTRKFQEMTMRLKYCEKPTVVAPYGLTLGGACETTIHGGRAVFNAETYIGLVEVGVGLLPAGGGTKEMLIRTINDNRVNVDLLTATQKVFELIAMAKVATSAMEAKEFGFMRPCDLMVMNGDSVIYYAKQAALSMVREGFKPRRAKEKVKVAGKTGYAAMMLAVQNMKDAGWISEYDAFIASKIANVLSGGQVPEGTYVSEDRLLELEREAFVELCAQPKTQERIAHMLKTGKPLRN
;
A
#
# COMPACT_ATOMS: atom_id res chain seq x y z
N TYR A 1 30.98 4.09 -27.35
CA TYR A 1 30.98 4.63 -25.99
C TYR A 1 30.33 3.69 -24.98
N LEU A 2 29.61 2.63 -25.41
CA LEU A 2 29.13 1.57 -24.53
C LEU A 2 30.32 0.66 -24.13
N LYS A 3 30.33 0.22 -22.87
CA LYS A 3 31.25 -0.84 -22.44
C LYS A 3 30.83 -2.16 -23.09
N ASP A 4 31.77 -3.06 -23.30
CA ASP A 4 31.53 -4.35 -23.97
C ASP A 4 30.56 -5.26 -23.19
N ASP A 5 30.42 -5.06 -21.87
CA ASP A 5 29.53 -5.78 -20.97
C ASP A 5 28.26 -5.01 -20.62
N ALA A 6 28.03 -3.81 -21.18
CA ALA A 6 26.86 -3.00 -20.85
C ALA A 6 25.56 -3.64 -21.36
N ILE A 7 24.57 -3.70 -20.50
CA ILE A 7 23.20 -4.08 -20.86
C ILE A 7 22.48 -2.82 -21.37
N LEU A 8 21.88 -2.91 -22.53
CA LEU A 8 21.03 -1.85 -23.09
C LEU A 8 19.56 -2.23 -22.92
N SER A 9 18.76 -1.31 -22.41
CA SER A 9 17.31 -1.53 -22.32
C SER A 9 16.51 -0.33 -22.82
N SER A 10 15.35 -0.61 -23.42
CA SER A 10 14.37 0.40 -23.83
C SER A 10 13.17 0.36 -22.88
N ASN A 11 12.56 1.53 -22.63
CA ASN A 11 11.29 1.64 -21.90
C ASN A 11 10.11 1.87 -22.85
N THR A 12 10.20 1.40 -24.09
CA THR A 12 9.08 1.49 -25.05
C THR A 12 7.86 0.73 -24.53
N SER A 13 6.66 1.22 -24.89
CA SER A 13 5.39 0.56 -24.51
C SER A 13 4.83 -0.36 -25.59
N GLY A 14 5.54 -0.57 -26.72
CA GLY A 14 5.02 -1.42 -27.80
C GLY A 14 5.73 -1.31 -29.13
N ILE A 15 6.92 -0.69 -29.19
CA ILE A 15 7.77 -0.77 -30.38
C ILE A 15 8.48 -2.13 -30.35
N PRO A 16 8.34 -2.96 -31.39
CA PRO A 16 8.99 -4.28 -31.43
C PRO A 16 10.51 -4.19 -31.28
N ILE A 17 11.07 -5.08 -30.47
CA ILE A 17 12.53 -5.17 -30.24
C ILE A 17 13.28 -5.35 -31.55
N LYS A 18 12.73 -6.16 -32.44
CA LYS A 18 13.31 -6.41 -33.77
C LYS A 18 13.56 -5.11 -34.54
N LEU A 19 12.60 -4.17 -34.54
CA LEU A 19 12.76 -2.88 -35.22
C LEU A 19 13.78 -1.98 -34.55
N MET A 20 13.83 -1.97 -33.21
CA MET A 20 14.78 -1.12 -32.47
C MET A 20 16.22 -1.62 -32.57
N SER A 21 16.41 -2.90 -32.77
CA SER A 21 17.73 -3.55 -32.81
C SER A 21 18.20 -3.93 -34.22
N GLU A 22 17.53 -3.48 -35.27
CA GLU A 22 17.83 -3.87 -36.65
C GLU A 22 19.29 -3.65 -37.01
N ASP A 23 19.82 -2.48 -36.67
CA ASP A 23 21.20 -2.07 -36.95
C ASP A 23 22.22 -2.46 -35.87
N PHE A 24 21.81 -3.19 -34.81
CA PHE A 24 22.72 -3.62 -33.75
C PHE A 24 23.54 -4.83 -34.22
N ASP A 25 24.81 -4.88 -33.82
CA ASP A 25 25.61 -6.11 -33.95
C ASP A 25 25.02 -7.25 -33.06
N GLU A 26 25.45 -8.48 -33.34
CA GLU A 26 24.93 -9.66 -32.64
C GLU A 26 25.25 -9.61 -31.12
N GLY A 27 26.43 -9.10 -30.76
CA GLY A 27 26.84 -8.97 -29.36
C GLY A 27 25.95 -8.00 -28.58
N LEU A 28 25.54 -6.90 -29.20
CA LEU A 28 24.62 -5.95 -28.58
C LEU A 28 23.17 -6.50 -28.53
N LYS A 29 22.73 -7.23 -29.58
CA LYS A 29 21.42 -7.91 -29.57
C LYS A 29 21.28 -8.89 -28.42
N LYS A 30 22.34 -9.62 -28.06
CA LYS A 30 22.38 -10.53 -26.91
C LYS A 30 22.21 -9.82 -25.57
N ARG A 31 22.53 -8.54 -25.50
CA ARG A 31 22.46 -7.71 -24.28
C ARG A 31 21.37 -6.64 -24.33
N PHE A 32 20.47 -6.72 -25.31
CA PHE A 32 19.35 -5.79 -25.49
C PHE A 32 18.01 -6.44 -25.13
N LEU A 33 17.18 -5.70 -24.38
CA LEU A 33 15.83 -6.11 -24.00
C LEU A 33 14.96 -4.86 -23.71
N VAL A 34 13.68 -5.06 -23.48
CA VAL A 34 12.81 -3.99 -22.97
C VAL A 34 12.59 -4.16 -21.48
N THR A 35 12.68 -3.06 -20.74
CA THR A 35 12.27 -2.93 -19.34
C THR A 35 11.16 -1.89 -19.27
N HIS A 36 9.91 -2.36 -19.33
CA HIS A 36 8.75 -1.49 -19.42
C HIS A 36 8.16 -1.21 -18.04
N PHE A 37 8.27 0.05 -17.59
CA PHE A 37 7.72 0.54 -16.33
C PHE A 37 6.33 1.13 -16.56
N PHE A 38 5.50 1.06 -15.51
CA PHE A 38 4.18 1.68 -15.49
C PHE A 38 4.19 2.99 -14.71
N ASN A 39 3.58 4.03 -15.24
CA ASN A 39 3.49 5.34 -14.60
C ASN A 39 2.31 5.44 -13.63
N PRO A 40 2.52 6.00 -12.44
CA PRO A 40 3.75 6.58 -11.89
C PRO A 40 4.75 5.50 -11.44
N VAL A 41 5.97 5.54 -11.97
CA VAL A 41 6.99 4.49 -11.79
C VAL A 41 7.27 4.17 -10.32
N ARG A 42 7.28 5.18 -9.45
CA ARG A 42 7.51 5.00 -8.01
C ARG A 42 6.44 4.11 -7.37
N TYR A 43 5.17 4.29 -7.75
CA TYR A 43 4.04 3.68 -7.03
C TYR A 43 3.56 2.37 -7.64
N LEU A 44 3.62 2.24 -8.98
CA LEU A 44 3.21 1.02 -9.64
C LEU A 44 4.32 -0.03 -9.58
N LYS A 45 3.98 -1.21 -9.07
CA LYS A 45 4.94 -2.27 -8.80
C LYS A 45 5.43 -2.97 -10.07
N LEU A 46 4.66 -2.96 -11.17
CA LEU A 46 4.96 -3.70 -12.38
C LEU A 46 6.24 -3.23 -13.07
N LEU A 47 7.09 -4.18 -13.39
CA LEU A 47 8.18 -4.09 -14.36
C LEU A 47 8.05 -5.27 -15.33
N GLU A 48 7.72 -4.98 -16.58
CA GLU A 48 7.75 -6.01 -17.63
C GLU A 48 9.17 -6.11 -18.21
N ILE A 49 9.69 -7.32 -18.24
CA ILE A 49 10.95 -7.65 -18.92
C ILE A 49 10.59 -8.41 -20.18
N ILE A 50 10.94 -7.83 -21.32
CA ILE A 50 10.65 -8.37 -22.65
C ILE A 50 11.98 -8.66 -23.32
N PRO A 51 12.41 -9.92 -23.40
CA PRO A 51 13.61 -10.30 -24.14
C PRO A 51 13.37 -10.26 -25.65
N GLY A 52 14.41 -9.94 -26.40
CA GLY A 52 14.45 -10.18 -27.83
C GLY A 52 14.80 -11.62 -28.13
N GLU A 53 14.72 -12.01 -29.40
CA GLU A 53 15.01 -13.39 -29.87
C GLU A 53 16.43 -13.87 -29.53
N LEU A 54 17.39 -12.94 -29.49
CA LEU A 54 18.81 -13.24 -29.22
C LEU A 54 19.24 -12.85 -27.80
N THR A 55 18.37 -12.32 -26.96
CA THR A 55 18.75 -11.91 -25.60
C THR A 55 19.23 -13.10 -24.77
N ASP A 56 20.45 -13.01 -24.24
CA ASP A 56 21.04 -14.09 -23.45
C ASP A 56 20.22 -14.37 -22.17
N PRO A 57 19.95 -15.63 -21.82
CA PRO A 57 19.22 -15.99 -20.59
C PRO A 57 19.82 -15.44 -19.31
N GLU A 58 21.15 -15.32 -19.23
CA GLU A 58 21.83 -14.76 -18.07
C GLU A 58 21.51 -13.27 -17.88
N ILE A 59 21.32 -12.53 -18.96
CA ILE A 59 20.91 -11.12 -18.92
C ILE A 59 19.46 -11.00 -18.42
N ILE A 60 18.60 -11.92 -18.83
CA ILE A 60 17.20 -11.95 -18.38
C ILE A 60 17.15 -12.20 -16.86
N GLU A 61 17.88 -13.20 -16.35
CA GLU A 61 17.92 -13.51 -14.91
C GLU A 61 18.56 -12.36 -14.11
N PHE A 62 19.65 -11.76 -14.62
CA PHE A 62 20.25 -10.58 -14.00
C PHE A 62 19.25 -9.42 -13.89
N MET A 63 18.52 -9.13 -14.97
CA MET A 63 17.56 -8.02 -14.98
C MET A 63 16.32 -8.31 -14.11
N LYS A 64 15.92 -9.58 -13.96
CA LYS A 64 14.90 -9.99 -12.99
C LYS A 64 15.36 -9.69 -11.56
N ASP A 65 16.55 -10.17 -11.21
CA ASP A 65 17.11 -9.93 -9.86
C ASP A 65 17.29 -8.43 -9.58
N PHE A 66 17.81 -7.68 -10.54
CA PHE A 66 17.96 -6.23 -10.45
C PHE A 66 16.60 -5.53 -10.28
N GLY A 67 15.60 -5.89 -11.08
CA GLY A 67 14.25 -5.36 -10.99
C GLY A 67 13.60 -5.63 -9.61
N GLU A 68 13.75 -6.86 -9.11
CA GLU A 68 13.12 -7.29 -7.87
C GLU A 68 13.85 -6.80 -6.62
N ASN A 69 15.17 -6.94 -6.55
CA ASN A 69 15.94 -6.70 -5.34
C ASN A 69 16.52 -5.29 -5.27
N VAL A 70 16.91 -4.68 -6.40
CA VAL A 70 17.50 -3.33 -6.42
C VAL A 70 16.43 -2.26 -6.66
N LEU A 71 15.50 -2.50 -7.58
CA LEU A 71 14.44 -1.52 -7.88
C LEU A 71 13.15 -1.75 -7.06
N GLY A 72 13.01 -2.88 -6.38
CA GLY A 72 11.83 -3.19 -5.57
C GLY A 72 10.56 -3.45 -6.38
N LYS A 73 10.70 -3.87 -7.64
CA LYS A 73 9.58 -4.11 -8.56
C LYS A 73 9.05 -5.53 -8.47
N GLY A 74 7.85 -5.73 -8.98
CA GLY A 74 7.32 -7.04 -9.33
C GLY A 74 7.60 -7.29 -10.81
N VAL A 75 8.43 -8.28 -11.10
CA VAL A 75 8.84 -8.59 -12.47
C VAL A 75 7.85 -9.54 -13.14
N VAL A 76 7.46 -9.19 -14.36
CA VAL A 76 6.68 -10.03 -15.27
C VAL A 76 7.48 -10.27 -16.53
N LEU A 77 7.65 -11.53 -16.91
CA LEU A 77 8.25 -11.89 -18.20
C LEU A 77 7.17 -11.89 -19.27
N GLY A 78 7.33 -11.03 -20.26
CA GLY A 78 6.48 -10.97 -21.44
C GLY A 78 7.23 -11.32 -22.72
N LYS A 79 6.48 -11.49 -23.81
CA LYS A 79 7.01 -11.71 -25.16
C LYS A 79 6.96 -10.40 -25.97
N ASP A 80 7.82 -10.29 -26.99
CA ASP A 80 7.88 -9.13 -27.89
C ASP A 80 6.62 -9.09 -28.79
N THR A 81 5.51 -8.69 -28.18
CA THR A 81 4.20 -8.57 -28.82
C THR A 81 3.63 -7.16 -28.59
N PRO A 82 2.71 -6.68 -29.44
CA PRO A 82 2.14 -5.36 -29.28
C PRO A 82 1.52 -5.13 -27.89
N ASN A 83 1.97 -4.08 -27.18
CA ASN A 83 1.55 -3.70 -25.83
C ASN A 83 1.90 -4.71 -24.71
N PHE A 84 2.76 -5.67 -24.99
CA PHE A 84 3.27 -6.67 -24.05
C PHE A 84 2.15 -7.38 -23.26
N VAL A 85 2.20 -7.41 -21.94
CA VAL A 85 1.22 -8.14 -21.09
C VAL A 85 0.19 -7.19 -20.47
N GLY A 86 0.64 -6.23 -19.67
CA GLY A 86 -0.24 -5.37 -18.87
C GLY A 86 -1.12 -4.47 -19.73
N ASN A 87 -0.52 -3.73 -20.67
CA ASN A 87 -1.28 -2.88 -21.54
C ASN A 87 -2.20 -3.67 -22.48
N ARG A 88 -1.78 -4.86 -22.95
CA ARG A 88 -2.61 -5.70 -23.81
C ARG A 88 -3.94 -6.04 -23.16
N ILE A 89 -3.92 -6.52 -21.92
CA ILE A 89 -5.13 -6.93 -21.19
C ILE A 89 -5.85 -5.73 -20.55
N GLY A 90 -5.10 -4.82 -19.93
CA GLY A 90 -5.68 -3.68 -19.21
C GLY A 90 -6.39 -2.70 -20.13
N VAL A 91 -5.75 -2.33 -21.26
CA VAL A 91 -6.35 -1.44 -22.26
C VAL A 91 -7.52 -2.13 -22.96
N PHE A 92 -7.42 -3.44 -23.25
CA PHE A 92 -8.57 -4.21 -23.75
C PHE A 92 -9.77 -4.06 -22.82
N SER A 93 -9.61 -4.33 -21.52
CA SER A 93 -10.70 -4.23 -20.53
C SER A 93 -11.30 -2.83 -20.45
N MET A 94 -10.46 -1.77 -20.57
CA MET A 94 -10.92 -0.38 -20.58
C MET A 94 -11.72 -0.06 -21.85
N MET A 95 -11.22 -0.44 -23.03
CA MET A 95 -11.89 -0.19 -24.29
C MET A 95 -13.20 -0.97 -24.39
N ASN A 96 -13.21 -2.23 -23.96
CA ASN A 96 -14.43 -3.03 -23.89
C ASN A 96 -15.49 -2.37 -22.97
N ALA A 97 -15.07 -1.82 -21.82
CA ALA A 97 -15.99 -1.07 -20.96
C ALA A 97 -16.60 0.16 -21.65
N ILE A 98 -15.82 0.89 -22.46
CA ILE A 98 -16.29 2.06 -23.21
C ILE A 98 -17.31 1.64 -24.28
N HIS A 99 -17.05 0.55 -25.00
CA HIS A 99 -18.00 0.03 -26.01
C HIS A 99 -19.30 -0.47 -25.37
N LEU A 100 -19.19 -1.25 -24.28
CA LEU A 100 -20.36 -1.72 -23.53
C LEU A 100 -21.16 -0.58 -22.91
N MET A 101 -20.49 0.48 -22.44
CA MET A 101 -21.14 1.70 -21.95
C MET A 101 -22.08 2.26 -23.01
N LYS A 102 -21.59 2.41 -24.24
CA LYS A 102 -22.40 2.95 -25.37
C LYS A 102 -23.53 1.99 -25.73
N GLU A 103 -23.26 0.69 -25.82
CA GLU A 103 -24.26 -0.34 -26.13
C GLU A 103 -25.41 -0.39 -25.11
N MET A 104 -25.07 -0.30 -23.81
CA MET A 104 -26.02 -0.44 -22.71
C MET A 104 -26.63 0.90 -22.26
N GLY A 105 -26.26 2.02 -22.88
CA GLY A 105 -26.77 3.34 -22.56
C GLY A 105 -26.34 3.88 -21.19
N LEU A 106 -25.14 3.51 -20.72
CA LEU A 106 -24.59 3.94 -19.43
C LEU A 106 -23.89 5.29 -19.55
N ARG A 107 -23.76 5.98 -18.42
CA ARG A 107 -23.02 7.23 -18.28
C ARG A 107 -21.60 6.94 -17.72
N ILE A 108 -20.67 7.89 -17.95
CA ILE A 108 -19.26 7.80 -17.50
C ILE A 108 -19.15 7.44 -16.01
N GLU A 109 -19.85 8.20 -15.16
CA GLU A 109 -19.81 8.02 -13.70
C GLU A 109 -20.47 6.72 -13.23
N GLU A 110 -21.37 6.14 -14.01
CA GLU A 110 -22.00 4.84 -13.73
C GLU A 110 -21.01 3.70 -14.00
N VAL A 111 -20.28 3.77 -15.10
CA VAL A 111 -19.20 2.83 -15.43
C VAL A 111 -18.11 2.86 -14.35
N ASP A 112 -17.64 4.07 -13.97
CA ASP A 112 -16.60 4.22 -12.97
C ASP A 112 -17.06 3.79 -11.56
N ALA A 113 -18.34 3.97 -11.24
CA ALA A 113 -18.90 3.50 -9.97
C ALA A 113 -18.90 1.96 -9.86
N VAL A 114 -19.10 1.26 -10.98
CA VAL A 114 -19.07 -0.21 -11.04
C VAL A 114 -17.65 -0.71 -11.14
N LEU A 115 -16.90 -0.31 -12.20
CA LEU A 115 -15.56 -0.86 -12.50
C LEU A 115 -14.42 -0.23 -11.69
N GLY A 116 -14.74 0.40 -10.57
CA GLY A 116 -13.79 0.85 -9.56
C GLY A 116 -13.71 -0.12 -8.39
N LYS A 117 -13.77 0.42 -7.17
CA LYS A 117 -13.67 -0.36 -5.92
C LYS A 117 -14.72 -1.48 -5.79
N ALA A 118 -15.89 -1.33 -6.41
CA ALA A 118 -16.93 -2.37 -6.40
C ALA A 118 -16.45 -3.67 -7.07
N MET A 119 -15.64 -3.56 -8.13
CA MET A 119 -15.02 -4.68 -8.84
C MET A 119 -13.55 -4.87 -8.46
N ALA A 120 -13.15 -4.49 -7.25
CA ALA A 120 -11.78 -4.66 -6.74
C ALA A 120 -10.69 -4.07 -7.68
N ARG A 121 -11.01 -2.92 -8.30
CA ARG A 121 -10.09 -2.19 -9.18
C ARG A 121 -9.70 -0.85 -8.57
N ALA A 122 -8.71 -0.18 -9.15
CA ALA A 122 -8.28 1.15 -8.74
C ALA A 122 -9.46 2.11 -8.58
N GLY A 123 -9.41 3.01 -7.60
CA GLY A 123 -10.47 4.01 -7.38
C GLY A 123 -10.64 5.03 -8.51
N SER A 124 -9.67 5.10 -9.44
CA SER A 124 -9.78 5.86 -10.69
C SER A 124 -10.66 5.17 -11.74
N ALA A 125 -10.94 3.89 -11.58
CA ALA A 125 -11.77 3.06 -12.46
C ALA A 125 -11.31 3.11 -13.94
N VAL A 126 -12.23 3.32 -14.88
CA VAL A 126 -11.96 3.35 -16.33
C VAL A 126 -11.63 4.78 -16.79
N PHE A 127 -12.57 5.69 -16.66
CA PHE A 127 -12.45 7.05 -17.21
C PHE A 127 -11.52 7.93 -16.37
N GLY A 128 -11.54 7.76 -15.04
CA GLY A 128 -10.57 8.43 -14.19
C GLY A 128 -9.12 7.95 -14.43
N THR A 129 -8.92 6.70 -14.87
CA THR A 129 -7.61 6.17 -15.29
C THR A 129 -7.21 6.73 -16.65
N ALA A 130 -8.13 6.82 -17.62
CA ALA A 130 -7.90 7.47 -18.88
C ALA A 130 -7.45 8.94 -18.71
N ASP A 131 -8.10 9.68 -17.81
CA ASP A 131 -7.70 11.05 -17.45
C ASP A 131 -6.33 11.13 -16.76
N LEU A 132 -5.94 10.11 -16.01
CA LEU A 132 -4.61 10.01 -15.38
C LEU A 132 -3.50 9.81 -16.40
N VAL A 133 -3.70 8.86 -17.32
CA VAL A 133 -2.76 8.52 -18.40
C VAL A 133 -2.65 9.67 -19.40
N GLY A 134 -3.76 10.32 -19.67
CA GLY A 134 -3.93 11.33 -20.71
C GLY A 134 -4.48 10.74 -22.01
N LEU A 135 -5.51 11.40 -22.56
CA LEU A 135 -6.26 10.87 -23.70
C LEU A 135 -5.43 10.76 -24.97
N ASP A 136 -4.46 11.63 -25.18
CA ASP A 136 -3.50 11.55 -26.28
C ASP A 136 -2.60 10.30 -26.17
N THR A 137 -2.11 10.00 -24.96
CA THR A 137 -1.34 8.77 -24.70
C THR A 137 -2.20 7.52 -24.89
N LEU A 138 -3.42 7.52 -24.34
CA LEU A 138 -4.38 6.42 -24.52
C LEU A 138 -4.68 6.21 -26.01
N LYS A 139 -4.92 7.28 -26.78
CA LYS A 139 -5.12 7.20 -28.23
C LYS A 139 -3.96 6.53 -28.94
N HIS A 140 -2.71 6.92 -28.64
CA HIS A 140 -1.53 6.28 -29.25
C HIS A 140 -1.48 4.78 -28.98
N VAL A 141 -1.69 4.37 -27.73
CA VAL A 141 -1.69 2.95 -27.35
C VAL A 141 -2.80 2.18 -28.07
N VAL A 142 -4.02 2.70 -28.07
CA VAL A 142 -5.20 2.05 -28.67
C VAL A 142 -5.06 1.94 -30.20
N VAL A 143 -4.66 3.03 -30.88
CA VAL A 143 -4.48 3.05 -32.34
C VAL A 143 -3.34 2.13 -32.77
N ASN A 144 -2.22 2.12 -32.03
CA ASN A 144 -1.13 1.19 -32.29
C ASN A 144 -1.57 -0.27 -32.12
N SER A 145 -2.36 -0.58 -31.07
CA SER A 145 -2.96 -1.91 -30.91
C SER A 145 -3.81 -2.29 -32.10
N TYR A 146 -4.75 -1.44 -32.49
CA TYR A 146 -5.64 -1.69 -33.61
C TYR A 146 -4.88 -1.97 -34.91
N ASN A 147 -3.81 -1.21 -35.18
CA ASN A 147 -3.02 -1.36 -36.41
C ASN A 147 -2.11 -2.59 -36.41
N ALA A 148 -1.55 -2.94 -35.25
CA ALA A 148 -0.60 -4.03 -35.11
C ALA A 148 -1.27 -5.42 -34.97
N LEU A 149 -2.46 -5.49 -34.36
CA LEU A 149 -3.16 -6.73 -34.01
C LEU A 149 -4.11 -7.17 -35.15
N LYS A 150 -3.57 -7.44 -36.34
CA LYS A 150 -4.39 -7.76 -37.52
C LYS A 150 -5.16 -9.06 -37.41
N ASP A 151 -4.57 -10.04 -36.73
CA ASP A 151 -5.11 -11.40 -36.59
C ASP A 151 -5.78 -11.64 -35.22
N ASP A 152 -5.96 -10.59 -34.40
CA ASP A 152 -6.62 -10.69 -33.10
C ASP A 152 -8.16 -10.75 -33.31
N GLU A 153 -8.80 -11.79 -32.80
CA GLU A 153 -10.24 -12.04 -32.94
C GLU A 153 -11.11 -10.94 -32.32
N MET A 154 -10.55 -10.20 -31.34
CA MET A 154 -11.22 -9.08 -30.67
C MET A 154 -10.60 -7.73 -31.01
N ARG A 155 -9.86 -7.63 -32.12
CA ARG A 155 -9.20 -6.42 -32.59
C ARG A 155 -10.09 -5.19 -32.59
N ASP A 156 -11.36 -5.36 -32.97
CA ASP A 156 -12.30 -4.27 -33.07
C ASP A 156 -12.62 -3.57 -31.72
N THR A 157 -12.34 -4.24 -30.62
CA THR A 157 -12.40 -3.61 -29.27
C THR A 157 -11.43 -2.45 -29.15
N PHE A 158 -10.32 -2.46 -29.88
CA PHE A 158 -9.33 -1.36 -29.89
C PHE A 158 -9.68 -0.20 -30.84
N LYS A 159 -10.90 -0.15 -31.40
CA LYS A 159 -11.37 1.03 -32.14
C LYS A 159 -11.66 2.17 -31.20
N LEU A 160 -10.93 3.28 -31.37
CA LEU A 160 -11.13 4.46 -30.53
C LEU A 160 -12.49 5.13 -30.88
N PRO A 161 -13.34 5.45 -29.90
CA PRO A 161 -14.56 6.22 -30.17
C PRO A 161 -14.25 7.63 -30.66
N GLU A 162 -14.95 8.11 -31.70
CA GLU A 162 -14.76 9.45 -32.29
C GLU A 162 -14.85 10.60 -31.28
N VAL A 163 -15.61 10.42 -30.21
CA VAL A 163 -15.75 11.43 -29.15
C VAL A 163 -14.41 11.71 -28.45
N VAL A 164 -13.52 10.72 -28.36
CA VAL A 164 -12.17 10.92 -27.77
C VAL A 164 -11.33 11.81 -28.68
N ASP A 165 -11.43 11.66 -30.01
CA ASP A 165 -10.74 12.55 -30.97
C ASP A 165 -11.23 14.00 -30.82
N LYS A 166 -12.56 14.21 -30.73
CA LYS A 166 -13.16 15.54 -30.49
C LYS A 166 -12.71 16.14 -29.14
N MET A 167 -12.54 15.32 -28.09
CA MET A 167 -12.01 15.78 -26.81
C MET A 167 -10.56 16.23 -26.92
N ILE A 168 -9.72 15.46 -27.62
CA ILE A 168 -8.31 15.81 -27.86
C ILE A 168 -8.19 17.11 -28.61
N GLU A 169 -8.97 17.30 -29.72
CA GLU A 169 -9.01 18.54 -30.52
C GLU A 169 -9.40 19.76 -29.68
N LYS A 170 -10.28 19.58 -28.67
CA LYS A 170 -10.67 20.63 -27.72
C LYS A 170 -9.66 20.82 -26.56
N GLY A 171 -8.56 20.09 -26.53
CA GLY A 171 -7.56 20.15 -25.47
C GLY A 171 -8.00 19.52 -24.13
N LEU A 172 -9.04 18.68 -24.15
CA LEU A 172 -9.54 17.95 -22.98
C LEU A 172 -8.72 16.67 -22.80
N LEU A 173 -7.46 16.80 -22.33
CA LEU A 173 -6.51 15.69 -22.30
C LEU A 173 -6.45 14.95 -20.93
N GLY A 174 -7.30 15.29 -19.99
CA GLY A 174 -7.30 14.69 -18.66
C GLY A 174 -6.66 15.57 -17.60
N ARG A 175 -6.05 14.95 -16.57
CA ARG A 175 -5.49 15.68 -15.39
C ARG A 175 -4.42 16.71 -15.77
N LYS A 176 -3.61 16.44 -16.78
CA LYS A 176 -2.55 17.34 -17.23
C LYS A 176 -3.07 18.69 -17.76
N THR A 177 -4.27 18.72 -18.30
CA THR A 177 -4.97 19.94 -18.73
C THR A 177 -6.07 20.36 -17.75
N LYS A 178 -6.19 19.66 -16.60
CA LYS A 178 -7.23 19.83 -15.56
C LYS A 178 -8.67 19.58 -16.06
N ALA A 179 -8.82 19.05 -17.24
CA ALA A 179 -10.08 18.73 -17.90
C ALA A 179 -9.93 17.53 -18.84
N GLY A 180 -10.80 16.54 -18.72
CA GLY A 180 -10.87 15.31 -19.49
C GLY A 180 -12.28 14.75 -19.41
N PHE A 181 -12.47 13.46 -19.13
CA PHE A 181 -13.78 12.92 -18.78
C PHE A 181 -14.33 13.54 -17.49
N TYR A 182 -13.43 13.93 -16.59
CA TYR A 182 -13.76 14.66 -15.38
C TYR A 182 -13.03 16.01 -15.33
N SER A 183 -13.67 16.95 -14.64
CA SER A 183 -13.08 18.24 -14.28
C SER A 183 -13.43 18.59 -12.84
N LYS A 184 -12.77 19.61 -12.29
CA LYS A 184 -13.02 20.08 -10.92
C LYS A 184 -13.27 21.58 -10.93
N ASP A 185 -14.48 21.96 -10.56
CA ASP A 185 -14.85 23.35 -10.30
C ASP A 185 -14.71 23.68 -8.81
N LYS A 186 -14.25 24.91 -8.48
CA LYS A 186 -14.05 25.33 -7.09
C LYS A 186 -15.36 25.42 -6.29
N LYS A 187 -16.47 25.72 -6.96
CA LYS A 187 -17.80 25.90 -6.32
C LYS A 187 -18.68 24.67 -6.46
N LYS A 188 -18.66 24.03 -7.64
CA LYS A 188 -19.53 22.90 -7.99
C LYS A 188 -18.92 21.53 -7.67
N GLY A 189 -17.62 21.46 -7.30
CA GLY A 189 -16.95 20.23 -6.99
C GLY A 189 -16.50 19.42 -8.22
N LYS A 190 -16.63 18.08 -8.16
CA LYS A 190 -16.29 17.18 -9.28
C LYS A 190 -17.40 17.22 -10.34
N LEU A 191 -17.03 17.47 -11.58
CA LEU A 191 -17.88 17.48 -12.75
C LEU A 191 -17.52 16.32 -13.68
N VAL A 192 -18.47 15.85 -14.47
CA VAL A 192 -18.31 14.83 -15.50
C VAL A 192 -18.74 15.37 -16.87
N LEU A 193 -18.03 14.97 -17.91
CA LEU A 193 -18.32 15.37 -19.28
C LEU A 193 -19.55 14.60 -19.81
N ASP A 194 -20.47 15.31 -20.41
CA ASP A 194 -21.51 14.71 -21.26
C ASP A 194 -20.93 14.45 -22.64
N LEU A 195 -20.98 13.21 -23.13
CA LEU A 195 -20.32 12.81 -24.37
C LEU A 195 -21.04 13.26 -25.64
N GLU A 196 -22.31 13.64 -25.55
CA GLU A 196 -23.09 14.14 -26.70
C GLU A 196 -22.86 15.64 -26.89
N THR A 197 -22.97 16.40 -25.78
CA THR A 197 -22.87 17.87 -25.84
C THR A 197 -21.44 18.38 -25.66
N LEU A 198 -20.54 17.57 -25.11
CA LEU A 198 -19.19 17.95 -24.64
C LEU A 198 -19.22 19.11 -23.62
N GLU A 199 -20.25 19.16 -22.80
CA GLU A 199 -20.39 20.09 -21.69
C GLU A 199 -20.26 19.36 -20.34
N TYR A 200 -19.78 20.08 -19.32
CA TYR A 200 -19.61 19.51 -17.98
C TYR A 200 -20.86 19.67 -17.14
N ARG A 201 -21.29 18.57 -16.52
CA ARG A 201 -22.41 18.52 -15.57
C ARG A 201 -21.98 17.95 -14.21
N PRO A 202 -22.75 18.16 -13.13
CA PRO A 202 -22.51 17.51 -11.85
C PRO A 202 -22.51 15.98 -11.97
N VAL A 203 -21.66 15.33 -11.15
CA VAL A 203 -21.61 13.85 -11.08
C VAL A 203 -22.85 13.35 -10.36
N GLU A 204 -23.58 12.43 -10.99
CA GLU A 204 -24.72 11.73 -10.39
C GLU A 204 -24.32 10.31 -10.03
N LYS A 205 -24.42 9.96 -8.74
CA LYS A 205 -24.06 8.61 -8.28
C LYS A 205 -25.21 7.64 -8.53
N PRO A 206 -24.96 6.50 -9.20
CA PRO A 206 -25.99 5.48 -9.38
C PRO A 206 -26.38 4.85 -8.03
N ASP A 207 -27.68 4.59 -7.87
CA ASP A 207 -28.25 3.92 -6.69
C ASP A 207 -28.59 2.45 -7.00
N TRP A 208 -27.58 1.67 -7.37
CA TRP A 208 -27.76 0.27 -7.76
C TRP A 208 -27.50 -0.70 -6.60
N LYS A 209 -28.26 -1.81 -6.59
CA LYS A 209 -28.11 -2.89 -5.59
C LYS A 209 -26.73 -3.51 -5.62
N SER A 210 -26.15 -3.70 -6.82
CA SER A 210 -24.80 -4.22 -7.02
C SER A 210 -23.75 -3.39 -6.29
N ILE A 211 -23.82 -2.05 -6.38
CA ILE A 211 -22.87 -1.14 -5.70
C ILE A 211 -23.10 -1.12 -4.19
N LYS A 212 -24.35 -1.22 -3.72
CA LYS A 212 -24.65 -1.28 -2.28
C LYS A 212 -24.06 -2.54 -1.66
N LYS A 213 -24.30 -3.71 -2.27
CA LYS A 213 -23.73 -4.99 -1.83
C LYS A 213 -22.19 -4.96 -1.79
N ALA A 214 -21.56 -4.37 -2.81
CA ALA A 214 -20.11 -4.28 -2.86
C ALA A 214 -19.49 -3.54 -1.67
N LYS A 215 -20.20 -2.58 -1.07
CA LYS A 215 -19.70 -1.82 0.08
C LYS A 215 -19.69 -2.62 1.39
N GLU A 216 -20.50 -3.66 1.47
CA GLU A 216 -20.67 -4.49 2.66
C GLU A 216 -19.68 -5.65 2.71
N ILE A 217 -19.04 -5.98 1.57
CA ILE A 217 -18.16 -7.14 1.43
C ILE A 217 -16.71 -6.67 1.35
N SER A 218 -15.90 -7.10 2.31
CA SER A 218 -14.48 -6.75 2.38
C SER A 218 -13.62 -7.63 1.48
N ASP A 219 -13.90 -8.93 1.41
CA ASP A 219 -13.17 -9.86 0.53
C ASP A 219 -13.36 -9.49 -0.95
N PRO A 220 -12.29 -9.30 -1.72
CA PRO A 220 -12.39 -8.85 -3.11
C PRO A 220 -13.04 -9.91 -4.03
N GLY A 221 -12.82 -11.19 -3.79
CA GLY A 221 -13.39 -12.27 -4.59
C GLY A 221 -14.90 -12.39 -4.39
N GLU A 222 -15.34 -12.45 -3.14
CA GLU A 222 -16.78 -12.49 -2.79
C GLU A 222 -17.48 -11.20 -3.22
N ARG A 223 -16.83 -10.05 -3.12
CA ARG A 223 -17.35 -8.76 -3.59
C ARG A 223 -17.62 -8.77 -5.10
N ILE A 224 -16.65 -9.20 -5.91
CA ILE A 224 -16.79 -9.31 -7.37
C ILE A 224 -17.91 -10.28 -7.71
N LYS A 225 -17.93 -11.47 -7.10
CA LYS A 225 -18.98 -12.49 -7.28
C LYS A 225 -20.36 -11.95 -6.97
N ALA A 226 -20.52 -11.19 -5.88
CA ALA A 226 -21.78 -10.58 -5.52
C ALA A 226 -22.24 -9.54 -6.55
N VAL A 227 -21.33 -8.72 -7.08
CA VAL A 227 -21.64 -7.69 -8.07
C VAL A 227 -22.09 -8.32 -9.38
N VAL A 228 -21.32 -9.25 -9.97
CA VAL A 228 -21.62 -9.85 -11.28
C VAL A 228 -22.86 -10.74 -11.29
N ASN A 229 -23.33 -11.16 -10.11
CA ASN A 229 -24.54 -11.97 -9.94
C ASN A 229 -25.76 -11.13 -9.49
N THR A 230 -25.62 -9.79 -9.38
CA THR A 230 -26.76 -8.95 -9.03
C THR A 230 -27.55 -8.58 -10.28
N ASP A 231 -28.86 -8.81 -10.26
CA ASP A 231 -29.78 -8.49 -11.38
C ASP A 231 -30.16 -7.00 -11.34
N ASP A 232 -29.21 -6.15 -11.74
CA ASP A 232 -29.41 -4.76 -12.08
C ASP A 232 -28.49 -4.38 -13.26
N LEU A 233 -28.63 -3.16 -13.76
CA LEU A 233 -27.85 -2.70 -14.92
C LEU A 233 -26.35 -2.70 -14.63
N GLY A 234 -25.93 -2.33 -13.39
CA GLY A 234 -24.55 -2.35 -12.96
C GLY A 234 -23.96 -3.76 -12.91
N GLY A 235 -24.71 -4.72 -12.35
CA GLY A 235 -24.29 -6.12 -12.31
C GLY A 235 -24.18 -6.75 -13.70
N LYS A 236 -25.13 -6.49 -14.59
CA LYS A 236 -25.08 -6.94 -16.00
C LYS A 236 -23.88 -6.36 -16.75
N PHE A 237 -23.60 -5.09 -16.55
CA PHE A 237 -22.44 -4.43 -17.15
C PHE A 237 -21.14 -5.00 -16.61
N ALA A 238 -21.02 -5.16 -15.28
CA ALA A 238 -19.86 -5.76 -14.63
C ALA A 238 -19.60 -7.17 -15.16
N TRP A 239 -20.65 -8.00 -15.24
CA TRP A 239 -20.54 -9.36 -15.77
C TRP A 239 -20.02 -9.38 -17.20
N ARG A 240 -20.62 -8.61 -18.11
CA ARG A 240 -20.21 -8.61 -19.53
C ARG A 240 -18.77 -8.14 -19.71
N ASN A 241 -18.36 -7.04 -19.02
CA ASN A 241 -16.98 -6.58 -19.09
C ASN A 241 -16.01 -7.62 -18.53
N THR A 242 -16.38 -8.28 -17.43
CA THR A 242 -15.58 -9.36 -16.83
C THR A 242 -15.47 -10.55 -17.78
N ALA A 243 -16.57 -11.07 -18.30
CA ALA A 243 -16.59 -12.22 -19.20
C ALA A 243 -15.66 -12.01 -20.42
N TYR A 244 -15.77 -10.87 -21.10
CA TYR A 244 -14.88 -10.54 -22.23
C TYR A 244 -13.41 -10.45 -21.81
N THR A 245 -13.11 -9.85 -20.64
CA THR A 245 -11.74 -9.72 -20.16
C THR A 245 -11.13 -11.08 -19.82
N LEU A 246 -11.90 -12.00 -19.21
CA LEU A 246 -11.44 -13.35 -18.87
C LEU A 246 -11.17 -14.18 -20.12
N ILE A 247 -12.08 -14.17 -21.08
CA ILE A 247 -11.94 -14.85 -22.37
C ILE A 247 -10.70 -14.34 -23.09
N TYR A 248 -10.55 -13.02 -23.22
CA TYR A 248 -9.41 -12.38 -23.86
C TYR A 248 -8.09 -12.76 -23.20
N SER A 249 -8.04 -12.71 -21.85
CA SER A 249 -6.84 -13.11 -21.10
C SER A 249 -6.42 -14.55 -21.37
N LEU A 250 -7.39 -15.46 -21.43
CA LEU A 250 -7.11 -16.86 -21.73
C LEU A 250 -6.67 -17.05 -23.19
N ASN A 251 -7.25 -16.33 -24.17
CA ASN A 251 -6.82 -16.38 -25.56
C ASN A 251 -5.38 -15.88 -25.74
N ARG A 252 -4.98 -14.86 -24.99
CA ARG A 252 -3.61 -14.29 -25.07
C ARG A 252 -2.53 -15.12 -24.37
N LEU A 253 -2.94 -16.09 -23.53
CA LEU A 253 -1.97 -17.00 -22.90
C LEU A 253 -1.23 -17.84 -23.96
N GLY A 254 0.11 -17.83 -23.88
CA GLY A 254 1.02 -18.40 -24.88
C GLY A 254 1.48 -17.39 -25.95
N GLU A 255 0.69 -16.34 -26.22
CA GLU A 255 1.06 -15.24 -27.14
C GLU A 255 1.88 -14.17 -26.43
N ILE A 256 1.35 -13.60 -25.33
CA ILE A 256 1.97 -12.46 -24.63
C ILE A 256 2.89 -12.89 -23.47
N THR A 257 2.62 -14.04 -22.87
CA THR A 257 3.41 -14.71 -21.80
C THR A 257 2.95 -16.15 -21.67
N ASP A 258 3.77 -17.02 -21.08
CA ASP A 258 3.49 -18.46 -20.99
C ASP A 258 2.71 -18.86 -19.74
N THR A 259 2.58 -17.98 -18.74
CA THR A 259 1.96 -18.33 -17.47
C THR A 259 0.82 -17.41 -17.08
N ILE A 260 -0.22 -18.00 -16.48
CA ILE A 260 -1.40 -17.25 -16.01
C ILE A 260 -1.04 -16.26 -14.90
N TYR A 261 -0.09 -16.60 -14.02
CA TYR A 261 0.30 -15.70 -12.93
C TYR A 261 1.03 -14.45 -13.42
N ASN A 262 1.70 -14.49 -14.58
CA ASN A 262 2.29 -13.29 -15.18
C ASN A 262 1.20 -12.33 -15.67
N ILE A 263 0.11 -12.83 -16.25
CA ILE A 263 -1.04 -12.00 -16.66
C ILE A 263 -1.71 -11.39 -15.43
N ASP A 264 -1.98 -12.20 -14.41
CA ASP A 264 -2.59 -11.72 -13.16
C ASP A 264 -1.73 -10.67 -12.47
N ASN A 265 -0.44 -10.92 -12.34
CA ASN A 265 0.50 -9.98 -11.73
C ASN A 265 0.64 -8.70 -12.54
N ALA A 266 0.68 -8.78 -13.88
CA ALA A 266 0.73 -7.59 -14.74
C ALA A 266 -0.48 -6.67 -14.50
N ILE A 267 -1.66 -7.23 -14.34
CA ILE A 267 -2.88 -6.46 -14.08
C ILE A 267 -2.94 -5.94 -12.63
N LYS A 268 -2.58 -6.77 -11.66
CA LYS A 268 -2.52 -6.32 -10.25
C LYS A 268 -1.51 -5.20 -10.06
N TRP A 269 -0.31 -5.34 -10.60
CA TRP A 269 0.79 -4.40 -10.35
C TRP A 269 0.83 -3.19 -11.30
N GLY A 270 0.29 -3.34 -12.53
CA GLY A 270 0.28 -2.27 -13.53
C GLY A 270 -1.01 -1.44 -13.56
N PHE A 271 -2.15 -2.07 -13.26
CA PHE A 271 -3.47 -1.41 -13.22
C PHE A 271 -4.06 -1.29 -11.81
N ASN A 272 -3.32 -1.74 -10.81
CA ASN A 272 -3.71 -1.67 -9.39
C ASN A 272 -5.07 -2.34 -9.10
N TRP A 273 -5.30 -3.53 -9.71
CA TRP A 273 -6.41 -4.39 -9.36
C TRP A 273 -6.04 -5.23 -8.14
N GLU A 274 -7.02 -5.56 -7.30
CA GLU A 274 -6.81 -6.44 -6.14
C GLU A 274 -6.64 -7.90 -6.56
N LEU A 275 -7.33 -8.34 -7.62
CA LEU A 275 -7.24 -9.68 -8.22
C LEU A 275 -6.95 -9.57 -9.72
N GLY A 276 -6.13 -10.50 -10.23
CA GLY A 276 -5.93 -10.66 -11.67
C GLY A 276 -7.06 -11.43 -12.34
N PRO A 277 -7.08 -11.48 -13.69
CA PRO A 277 -8.16 -12.11 -14.44
C PRO A 277 -8.45 -13.57 -14.03
N PHE A 278 -7.43 -14.38 -13.87
CA PHE A 278 -7.61 -15.80 -13.52
C PHE A 278 -7.97 -16.00 -12.04
N GLU A 279 -7.48 -15.15 -11.15
CA GLU A 279 -7.91 -15.09 -9.75
C GLU A 279 -9.40 -14.67 -9.65
N ILE A 280 -9.84 -13.71 -10.49
CA ILE A 280 -11.26 -13.32 -10.60
C ILE A 280 -12.09 -14.50 -11.11
N TRP A 281 -11.60 -15.25 -12.11
CA TRP A 281 -12.33 -16.37 -12.66
C TRP A 281 -12.54 -17.47 -11.62
N ASP A 282 -11.54 -17.78 -10.82
CA ASP A 282 -11.66 -18.71 -9.70
C ASP A 282 -12.67 -18.21 -8.66
N ALA A 283 -12.63 -16.93 -8.31
CA ALA A 283 -13.52 -16.35 -7.30
C ALA A 283 -15.01 -16.38 -7.70
N ILE A 284 -15.33 -16.13 -8.98
CA ILE A 284 -16.72 -16.18 -9.47
C ILE A 284 -17.19 -17.62 -9.78
N GLY A 285 -16.28 -18.61 -9.79
CA GLY A 285 -16.55 -20.01 -10.15
C GLY A 285 -16.34 -20.27 -11.63
N VAL A 286 -15.32 -21.07 -11.96
CA VAL A 286 -14.93 -21.32 -13.37
C VAL A 286 -16.03 -22.06 -14.14
N LYS A 287 -16.56 -23.15 -13.58
CA LYS A 287 -17.56 -23.97 -14.25
C LYS A 287 -18.86 -23.18 -14.50
N GLU A 288 -19.39 -22.56 -13.45
CA GLU A 288 -20.64 -21.81 -13.47
C GLU A 288 -20.55 -20.63 -14.44
N SER A 289 -19.43 -19.92 -14.43
CA SER A 289 -19.22 -18.78 -15.33
C SER A 289 -19.07 -19.20 -16.78
N VAL A 290 -18.39 -20.32 -17.07
CA VAL A 290 -18.27 -20.88 -18.42
C VAL A 290 -19.65 -21.33 -18.95
N GLU A 291 -20.46 -21.98 -18.13
CA GLU A 291 -21.83 -22.37 -18.50
C GLU A 291 -22.70 -21.13 -18.81
N ARG A 292 -22.60 -20.09 -17.98
CA ARG A 292 -23.29 -18.82 -18.20
C ARG A 292 -22.80 -18.12 -19.47
N MET A 293 -21.48 -18.04 -19.70
CA MET A 293 -20.91 -17.46 -20.91
C MET A 293 -21.45 -18.17 -22.16
N LYS A 294 -21.46 -19.49 -22.20
CA LYS A 294 -21.97 -20.30 -23.32
C LYS A 294 -23.48 -20.05 -23.53
N ALA A 295 -24.25 -19.99 -22.46
CA ALA A 295 -25.70 -19.72 -22.52
C ALA A 295 -26.01 -18.31 -23.03
N GLU A 296 -25.15 -17.34 -22.77
CA GLU A 296 -25.26 -15.96 -23.24
C GLU A 296 -24.59 -15.72 -24.62
N GLY A 297 -24.05 -16.79 -25.27
CA GLY A 297 -23.49 -16.73 -26.61
C GLY A 297 -22.04 -16.23 -26.72
N PHE A 298 -21.28 -16.24 -25.62
CA PHE A 298 -19.86 -15.92 -25.68
C PHE A 298 -19.05 -17.10 -26.28
N GLU A 299 -18.06 -16.78 -27.09
CA GLU A 299 -17.10 -17.75 -27.63
C GLU A 299 -16.03 -18.07 -26.57
N VAL A 300 -16.25 -19.10 -25.79
CA VAL A 300 -15.32 -19.53 -24.73
C VAL A 300 -14.19 -20.38 -25.33
N PRO A 301 -12.90 -20.06 -25.07
CA PRO A 301 -11.78 -20.82 -25.63
C PRO A 301 -11.81 -22.30 -25.25
N GLU A 302 -11.61 -23.20 -26.22
CA GLU A 302 -11.65 -24.66 -26.00
C GLU A 302 -10.64 -25.13 -24.96
N LYS A 303 -9.49 -24.45 -24.85
CA LYS A 303 -8.45 -24.80 -23.86
C LYS A 303 -8.96 -24.81 -22.41
N ILE A 304 -10.08 -24.10 -22.09
CA ILE A 304 -10.71 -24.16 -20.77
C ILE A 304 -11.15 -25.57 -20.38
N ASN A 305 -11.48 -26.44 -21.37
CA ASN A 305 -11.93 -27.79 -21.10
C ASN A 305 -10.85 -28.64 -20.41
N LYS A 306 -9.56 -28.42 -20.74
CA LYS A 306 -8.44 -29.08 -20.05
C LYS A 306 -8.45 -28.80 -18.55
N LEU A 307 -8.71 -27.54 -18.17
CA LEU A 307 -8.81 -27.13 -16.76
C LEU A 307 -10.02 -27.78 -16.08
N LEU A 308 -11.20 -27.76 -16.73
CA LEU A 308 -12.44 -28.28 -16.17
C LEU A 308 -12.38 -29.82 -15.97
N GLU A 309 -11.67 -30.55 -16.84
CA GLU A 309 -11.46 -31.97 -16.72
C GLU A 309 -10.53 -32.35 -15.56
N LYS A 310 -9.45 -31.62 -15.38
CA LYS A 310 -8.39 -31.99 -14.42
C LYS A 310 -8.56 -31.34 -13.02
N GLY A 311 -8.87 -30.07 -12.95
CA GLY A 311 -8.67 -29.34 -11.69
C GLY A 311 -9.78 -28.42 -11.25
N LYS A 312 -10.58 -27.90 -12.18
CA LYS A 312 -11.72 -26.99 -11.97
C LYS A 312 -11.36 -25.56 -11.51
N THR A 313 -10.10 -25.27 -11.14
CA THR A 313 -9.63 -23.92 -10.73
C THR A 313 -8.29 -23.61 -11.38
N PHE A 314 -8.02 -22.34 -11.65
CA PHE A 314 -6.73 -21.89 -12.18
C PHE A 314 -5.60 -21.99 -11.15
N TYR A 315 -5.95 -21.78 -9.87
CA TYR A 315 -5.01 -21.86 -8.77
C TYR A 315 -5.44 -22.84 -7.71
N LYS A 316 -4.45 -23.41 -7.02
CA LYS A 316 -4.62 -24.24 -5.82
C LYS A 316 -3.59 -23.84 -4.77
N VAL A 317 -3.93 -24.03 -3.50
CA VAL A 317 -2.98 -23.95 -2.39
C VAL A 317 -2.78 -25.37 -1.87
N ILE A 318 -1.54 -25.83 -1.85
CA ILE A 318 -1.14 -27.14 -1.33
C ILE A 318 0.02 -26.91 -0.35
N ASP A 319 -0.15 -27.33 0.89
CA ASP A 319 0.84 -27.11 1.96
C ASP A 319 1.33 -25.65 2.05
N GLY A 320 0.40 -24.70 1.88
CA GLY A 320 0.66 -23.28 1.90
C GLY A 320 1.38 -22.69 0.68
N ASP A 321 1.78 -23.51 -0.28
CA ASP A 321 2.33 -23.05 -1.55
C ASP A 321 1.23 -22.88 -2.60
N LYS A 322 1.29 -21.76 -3.35
CA LYS A 322 0.37 -21.49 -4.45
C LYS A 322 0.83 -22.23 -5.72
N TYR A 323 -0.07 -22.95 -6.34
CA TYR A 323 0.10 -23.62 -7.63
C TYR A 323 -0.82 -23.00 -8.67
N TYR A 324 -0.36 -22.95 -9.92
CA TYR A 324 -1.16 -22.49 -11.06
C TYR A 324 -1.32 -23.63 -12.07
N PHE A 325 -2.41 -23.64 -12.82
CA PHE A 325 -2.61 -24.61 -13.89
C PHE A 325 -1.79 -24.23 -15.12
N ASP A 326 -0.83 -25.07 -15.48
CA ASP A 326 -0.02 -24.93 -16.68
C ASP A 326 -0.76 -25.58 -17.87
N PHE A 327 -1.17 -24.77 -18.84
CA PHE A 327 -1.95 -25.25 -19.98
C PHE A 327 -1.13 -26.06 -21.00
N GLU A 328 0.19 -25.93 -21.02
CA GLU A 328 1.07 -26.75 -21.86
C GLU A 328 1.21 -28.14 -21.27
N LYS A 329 1.56 -28.24 -20.00
CA LYS A 329 1.72 -29.50 -19.27
C LYS A 329 0.38 -30.16 -18.95
N GLY A 330 -0.71 -29.40 -18.89
CA GLY A 330 -2.04 -29.84 -18.51
C GLY A 330 -2.12 -30.29 -17.04
N ASP A 331 -1.32 -29.72 -16.16
CA ASP A 331 -1.29 -30.00 -14.73
C ASP A 331 -0.85 -28.78 -13.91
N TYR A 332 -0.86 -28.89 -12.58
CA TYR A 332 -0.51 -27.80 -11.69
C TYR A 332 1.00 -27.71 -11.45
N GLU A 333 1.53 -26.52 -11.62
CA GLU A 333 2.92 -26.16 -11.33
C GLU A 333 2.97 -25.15 -10.17
N LYS A 334 4.01 -25.24 -9.36
CA LYS A 334 4.21 -24.31 -8.26
C LYS A 334 4.54 -22.91 -8.76
N VAL A 335 3.84 -21.88 -8.24
CA VAL A 335 4.20 -20.49 -8.49
C VAL A 335 5.57 -20.22 -7.86
N PRO A 336 6.56 -19.74 -8.62
CA PRO A 336 7.87 -19.44 -8.06
C PRO A 336 7.80 -18.39 -6.96
N VAL A 337 8.39 -18.67 -5.81
CA VAL A 337 8.54 -17.73 -4.71
C VAL A 337 10.04 -17.44 -4.55
N ARG A 338 10.41 -16.18 -4.43
CA ARG A 338 11.81 -15.79 -4.23
C ARG A 338 12.32 -16.29 -2.89
N TYR A 339 13.62 -16.62 -2.84
CA TYR A 339 14.29 -17.12 -1.63
C TYR A 339 14.22 -16.15 -0.44
N ASN A 340 14.13 -14.85 -0.71
CA ASN A 340 14.09 -13.78 0.27
C ASN A 340 12.67 -13.27 0.57
N VAL A 341 11.66 -14.13 0.43
CA VAL A 341 10.26 -13.85 0.77
C VAL A 341 9.76 -14.87 1.78
N ILE A 342 9.26 -14.40 2.91
CA ILE A 342 8.53 -15.19 3.88
C ILE A 342 7.05 -14.86 3.74
N LEU A 343 6.23 -15.88 3.51
CA LEU A 343 4.77 -15.76 3.47
C LEU A 343 4.20 -16.22 4.83
N LEU A 344 3.65 -15.29 5.60
CA LEU A 344 3.09 -15.59 6.93
C LEU A 344 1.92 -16.56 6.80
N GLU A 345 1.06 -16.39 5.80
CA GLU A 345 -0.08 -17.28 5.55
C GLU A 345 0.36 -18.72 5.28
N LYS A 346 1.47 -18.89 4.56
CA LYS A 346 2.06 -20.23 4.38
C LYS A 346 2.51 -20.84 5.72
N ASN A 347 3.20 -20.05 6.55
CA ASN A 347 3.64 -20.54 7.86
C ASN A 347 2.44 -20.93 8.73
N LYS A 348 1.37 -20.12 8.71
CA LYS A 348 0.13 -20.44 9.43
C LYS A 348 -0.52 -21.73 8.94
N SER A 349 -0.63 -21.92 7.63
CA SER A 349 -1.22 -23.14 7.05
C SER A 349 -0.41 -24.42 7.33
N LEU A 350 0.90 -24.28 7.60
CA LEU A 350 1.77 -25.38 8.03
C LEU A 350 1.69 -25.68 9.54
N GLY A 351 0.81 -24.99 10.28
CA GLY A 351 0.63 -25.17 11.72
C GLY A 351 1.66 -24.45 12.58
N ASN A 352 2.39 -23.49 12.05
CA ASN A 352 3.41 -22.72 12.77
C ASN A 352 2.82 -21.53 13.56
N VAL A 353 1.52 -21.54 13.86
CA VAL A 353 0.90 -20.57 14.77
C VAL A 353 1.22 -20.98 16.20
N VAL A 354 1.94 -20.11 16.91
CA VAL A 354 2.31 -20.31 18.31
C VAL A 354 1.15 -19.92 19.23
N ASP A 355 0.49 -18.80 18.87
CA ASP A 355 -0.70 -18.29 19.55
C ASP A 355 -1.43 -17.27 18.67
N GLU A 356 -2.72 -17.06 18.90
CA GLU A 356 -3.53 -16.11 18.17
C GLU A 356 -4.74 -15.62 18.95
N ASN A 357 -5.20 -14.42 18.63
CA ASN A 357 -6.49 -13.88 19.01
C ASN A 357 -7.14 -13.17 17.81
N GLU A 358 -8.26 -12.49 18.02
CA GLU A 358 -9.00 -11.83 16.93
C GLU A 358 -8.20 -10.73 16.21
N SER A 359 -7.15 -10.18 16.83
CA SER A 359 -6.44 -8.99 16.35
C SER A 359 -5.00 -9.25 15.95
N ALA A 360 -4.38 -10.32 16.43
CA ALA A 360 -2.99 -10.63 16.13
C ALA A 360 -2.68 -12.14 16.25
N SER A 361 -1.64 -12.58 15.53
CA SER A 361 -1.11 -13.94 15.59
C SER A 361 0.39 -13.91 15.88
N ILE A 362 0.88 -14.87 16.67
CA ILE A 362 2.31 -15.12 16.84
C ILE A 362 2.66 -16.33 15.98
N VAL A 363 3.51 -16.11 14.98
CA VAL A 363 3.88 -17.12 13.98
C VAL A 363 5.35 -17.46 14.11
N ASP A 364 5.68 -18.75 14.21
CA ASP A 364 7.06 -19.23 14.17
C ASP A 364 7.61 -19.12 12.75
N LEU A 365 8.68 -18.34 12.59
CA LEU A 365 9.37 -18.17 11.31
C LEU A 365 10.52 -19.17 11.11
N GLY A 366 10.76 -20.06 12.07
CA GLY A 366 11.92 -20.94 12.14
C GLY A 366 13.17 -20.24 12.67
N ASP A 367 14.22 -21.02 12.91
CA ASP A 367 15.53 -20.57 13.43
C ASP A 367 15.43 -19.84 14.79
N GLY A 368 14.40 -20.15 15.59
CA GLY A 368 14.16 -19.52 16.88
C GLY A 368 13.60 -18.09 16.82
N VAL A 369 13.05 -17.67 15.68
CA VAL A 369 12.46 -16.33 15.50
C VAL A 369 10.95 -16.42 15.36
N ILE A 370 10.22 -15.67 16.18
CA ILE A 370 8.77 -15.51 16.05
C ILE A 370 8.41 -14.16 15.44
N CYS A 371 7.25 -14.11 14.79
CA CYS A 371 6.65 -12.89 14.27
C CYS A 371 5.30 -12.61 14.94
N CYS A 372 5.14 -11.45 15.55
CA CYS A 372 3.83 -10.95 15.95
C CYS A 372 3.21 -10.20 14.76
N GLU A 373 2.21 -10.80 14.13
CA GLU A 373 1.48 -10.25 13.00
C GLU A 373 0.16 -9.62 13.47
N TRP A 374 -0.10 -8.38 13.04
CA TRP A 374 -1.37 -7.70 13.28
C TRP A 374 -2.31 -7.87 12.09
N HIS A 375 -3.60 -8.09 12.35
CA HIS A 375 -4.60 -8.27 11.29
C HIS A 375 -5.96 -7.61 11.58
N THR A 376 -5.97 -6.56 12.41
CA THR A 376 -7.14 -5.68 12.55
C THR A 376 -7.34 -4.84 11.29
N LYS A 377 -8.52 -4.24 11.14
CA LYS A 377 -8.78 -3.30 10.04
C LYS A 377 -7.76 -2.16 10.07
N MET A 378 -7.00 -1.98 8.99
CA MET A 378 -5.90 -1.01 8.88
C MET A 378 -4.77 -1.24 9.90
N ASN A 379 -4.71 -2.40 10.51
CA ASN A 379 -3.81 -2.72 11.61
C ASN A 379 -3.83 -1.66 12.74
N ALA A 380 -5.03 -1.15 13.02
CA ALA A 380 -5.24 -0.25 14.16
C ALA A 380 -5.03 -1.02 15.47
N ILE A 381 -4.21 -0.44 16.35
CA ILE A 381 -3.82 -1.07 17.60
C ILE A 381 -4.99 -1.02 18.60
N ASP A 382 -5.33 -2.18 19.13
CA ASP A 382 -6.31 -2.40 20.19
C ASP A 382 -5.69 -3.13 21.39
N ASP A 383 -6.48 -3.40 22.40
CA ASP A 383 -6.07 -4.12 23.63
C ASP A 383 -5.60 -5.54 23.34
N LYS A 384 -6.16 -6.22 22.34
CA LYS A 384 -5.79 -7.58 21.94
C LYS A 384 -4.43 -7.62 21.23
N ILE A 385 -4.10 -6.61 20.43
CA ILE A 385 -2.74 -6.46 19.87
C ILE A 385 -1.74 -6.24 21.01
N ILE A 386 -2.07 -5.36 22.00
CA ILE A 386 -1.19 -5.10 23.14
C ILE A 386 -0.94 -6.39 23.95
N GLU A 387 -1.98 -7.20 24.16
CA GLU A 387 -1.87 -8.50 24.83
C GLU A 387 -0.92 -9.44 24.07
N MET A 388 -1.10 -9.60 22.76
CA MET A 388 -0.27 -10.50 21.94
C MET A 388 1.18 -10.02 21.83
N MET A 389 1.41 -8.70 21.78
CA MET A 389 2.75 -8.13 21.81
C MET A 389 3.48 -8.44 23.14
N ASN A 390 2.78 -8.29 24.28
CA ASN A 390 3.32 -8.66 25.56
C ASN A 390 3.63 -10.15 25.64
N LYS A 391 2.73 -11.00 25.16
CA LYS A 391 2.92 -12.46 25.11
C LYS A 391 4.09 -12.87 24.22
N ALA A 392 4.29 -12.21 23.09
CA ALA A 392 5.45 -12.43 22.24
C ALA A 392 6.76 -12.07 22.95
N CYS A 393 6.79 -10.98 23.73
CA CYS A 393 7.92 -10.66 24.60
C CYS A 393 8.14 -11.71 25.69
N ASP A 394 7.07 -12.21 26.34
CA ASP A 394 7.17 -13.29 27.34
C ASP A 394 7.83 -14.55 26.76
N LEU A 395 7.46 -14.91 25.52
CA LEU A 395 7.99 -16.11 24.87
C LEU A 395 9.50 -16.02 24.59
N VAL A 396 9.99 -14.85 24.16
CA VAL A 396 11.43 -14.67 23.90
C VAL A 396 12.22 -14.48 25.20
N GLU A 397 11.69 -13.78 26.19
CA GLU A 397 12.33 -13.58 27.50
C GLU A 397 12.38 -14.87 28.33
N ALA A 398 11.44 -15.81 28.10
CA ALA A 398 11.45 -17.14 28.69
C ALA A 398 12.38 -18.15 27.96
N ASP A 399 13.26 -17.69 27.07
CA ASP A 399 14.19 -18.48 26.26
C ASP A 399 13.52 -19.59 25.40
N LYS A 400 12.21 -19.44 25.10
CA LYS A 400 11.53 -20.33 24.15
C LYS A 400 11.89 -19.99 22.70
N TYR A 401 12.19 -18.72 22.45
CA TYR A 401 12.65 -18.19 21.16
C TYR A 401 13.79 -17.19 21.37
N GLU A 402 14.59 -16.99 20.32
CA GLU A 402 15.79 -16.16 20.37
C GLU A 402 15.52 -14.69 20.03
N ALA A 403 14.46 -14.41 19.25
CA ALA A 403 14.16 -13.05 18.81
C ALA A 403 12.69 -12.88 18.38
N LEU A 404 12.22 -11.63 18.46
CA LEU A 404 10.90 -11.19 18.04
C LEU A 404 10.97 -10.27 16.81
N VAL A 405 10.20 -10.59 15.79
CA VAL A 405 9.86 -9.69 14.69
C VAL A 405 8.44 -9.17 14.91
N VAL A 406 8.21 -7.88 14.70
CA VAL A 406 6.86 -7.29 14.62
C VAL A 406 6.63 -6.88 13.17
N GLY A 407 5.70 -7.54 12.49
CA GLY A 407 5.48 -7.36 11.06
C GLY A 407 4.12 -7.87 10.61
N SER A 408 3.71 -7.47 9.41
CA SER A 408 2.44 -7.89 8.80
C SER A 408 2.59 -7.94 7.28
N GLN A 409 1.63 -8.57 6.60
CA GLN A 409 1.58 -8.63 5.11
C GLN A 409 0.29 -8.04 4.55
N GLY A 410 -0.43 -7.24 5.32
CA GLY A 410 -1.58 -6.47 4.85
C GLY A 410 -1.19 -5.27 3.98
N GLN A 411 -2.15 -4.39 3.72
CA GLN A 411 -1.92 -3.21 2.88
C GLN A 411 -0.99 -2.18 3.54
N HIS A 412 -1.03 -2.05 4.87
CA HIS A 412 -0.27 -1.10 5.66
C HIS A 412 0.24 -1.74 6.94
N PHE A 413 1.36 -1.25 7.47
CA PHE A 413 1.88 -1.72 8.75
C PHE A 413 0.94 -1.33 9.90
N GLY A 414 0.41 -0.09 9.91
CA GLY A 414 -0.61 0.32 10.86
C GLY A 414 -0.96 1.81 10.78
N ALA A 415 -2.25 2.10 10.96
CA ALA A 415 -2.79 3.47 10.87
C ALA A 415 -3.06 4.12 12.24
N GLY A 416 -2.37 3.69 13.30
CA GLY A 416 -2.50 4.26 14.64
C GLY A 416 -3.36 3.41 15.59
N ALA A 417 -3.82 4.04 16.67
CA ALA A 417 -4.70 3.41 17.66
C ALA A 417 -6.17 3.40 17.19
N ASN A 418 -7.00 2.60 17.86
CA ASN A 418 -8.44 2.55 17.62
C ASN A 418 -9.13 3.81 18.19
N ILE A 419 -9.18 4.88 17.38
CA ILE A 419 -9.79 6.16 17.79
C ILE A 419 -11.31 6.10 17.96
N PHE A 420 -11.98 5.07 17.41
CA PHE A 420 -13.42 4.87 17.63
C PHE A 420 -13.69 4.51 19.08
N MET A 421 -12.92 3.56 19.63
CA MET A 421 -13.01 3.19 21.07
C MET A 421 -12.70 4.40 21.97
N LEU A 422 -11.67 5.19 21.64
CA LEU A 422 -11.32 6.39 22.41
C LEU A 422 -12.47 7.42 22.43
N LEU A 423 -13.15 7.63 21.29
CA LEU A 423 -14.28 8.53 21.22
C LEU A 423 -15.44 8.03 22.11
N GLN A 424 -15.76 6.75 22.04
CA GLN A 424 -16.81 6.14 22.84
C GLN A 424 -16.53 6.30 24.34
N LEU A 425 -15.31 5.99 24.78
CA LEU A 425 -14.91 6.16 26.19
C LEU A 425 -14.97 7.64 26.62
N ALA A 426 -14.61 8.57 25.74
CA ALA A 426 -14.65 10.01 26.02
C ALA A 426 -16.10 10.52 26.12
N GLU A 427 -17.00 10.09 25.24
CA GLU A 427 -18.44 10.42 25.29
C GLU A 427 -19.12 9.87 26.56
N GLU A 428 -18.64 8.73 27.06
CA GLU A 428 -19.13 8.11 28.30
C GLU A 428 -18.45 8.72 29.58
N GLY A 429 -17.46 9.60 29.42
CA GLY A 429 -16.71 10.19 30.54
C GLY A 429 -15.81 9.21 31.27
N GLN A 430 -15.38 8.13 30.60
CA GLN A 430 -14.56 7.04 31.15
C GLN A 430 -13.05 7.40 31.16
N TRP A 431 -12.70 8.54 31.78
CA TRP A 431 -11.32 9.08 31.75
C TRP A 431 -10.28 8.13 32.32
N TRP A 432 -10.61 7.43 33.39
CA TRP A 432 -9.72 6.44 34.01
C TRP A 432 -9.42 5.25 33.06
N MET A 433 -10.40 4.88 32.22
CA MET A 433 -10.20 3.84 31.22
C MET A 433 -9.27 4.30 30.09
N ILE A 434 -9.44 5.56 29.64
CA ILE A 434 -8.53 6.18 28.64
C ILE A 434 -7.10 6.22 29.20
N GLU A 435 -6.93 6.63 30.46
CA GLU A 435 -5.63 6.60 31.11
C GLU A 435 -5.03 5.20 31.20
N GLU A 436 -5.83 4.20 31.56
CA GLU A 436 -5.38 2.81 31.69
C GLU A 436 -4.98 2.20 30.35
N VAL A 437 -5.77 2.39 29.28
CA VAL A 437 -5.44 1.92 27.93
C VAL A 437 -4.14 2.60 27.44
N THR A 438 -4.00 3.90 27.68
CA THR A 438 -2.78 4.63 27.32
C THR A 438 -1.57 4.11 28.07
N ARG A 439 -1.70 3.82 29.37
CA ARG A 439 -0.64 3.23 30.19
C ARG A 439 -0.22 1.86 29.69
N LYS A 440 -1.17 0.97 29.40
CA LYS A 440 -0.87 -0.36 28.84
C LYS A 440 -0.12 -0.27 27.51
N PHE A 441 -0.50 0.68 26.67
CA PHE A 441 0.21 0.90 25.42
C PHE A 441 1.63 1.42 25.66
N GLN A 442 1.84 2.36 26.58
CA GLN A 442 3.18 2.80 26.99
C GLN A 442 4.03 1.65 27.57
N GLU A 443 3.44 0.81 28.40
CA GLU A 443 4.11 -0.36 28.96
C GLU A 443 4.56 -1.32 27.86
N MET A 444 3.71 -1.60 26.88
CA MET A 444 4.03 -2.44 25.72
C MET A 444 5.18 -1.87 24.88
N THR A 445 5.15 -0.56 24.56
CA THR A 445 6.24 0.08 23.78
C THR A 445 7.55 0.11 24.58
N MET A 446 7.49 0.39 25.88
CA MET A 446 8.66 0.34 26.76
C MET A 446 9.20 -1.08 26.91
N ARG A 447 8.33 -2.08 27.01
CA ARG A 447 8.74 -3.48 27.04
C ARG A 447 9.46 -3.88 25.75
N LEU A 448 8.96 -3.47 24.59
CA LEU A 448 9.62 -3.70 23.30
C LEU A 448 11.01 -3.05 23.26
N LYS A 449 11.16 -1.81 23.80
CA LYS A 449 12.45 -1.10 23.87
C LYS A 449 13.47 -1.77 24.79
N TYR A 450 13.01 -2.35 25.89
CA TYR A 450 13.86 -2.92 26.96
C TYR A 450 13.84 -4.44 26.99
N CYS A 451 13.25 -5.09 25.97
CA CYS A 451 13.21 -6.54 25.85
C CYS A 451 14.62 -7.15 25.99
N GLU A 452 14.73 -8.23 26.75
CA GLU A 452 16.00 -8.93 27.01
C GLU A 452 16.55 -9.64 25.75
N LYS A 453 15.68 -9.85 24.74
CA LYS A 453 16.02 -10.46 23.45
C LYS A 453 15.89 -9.46 22.31
N PRO A 454 16.53 -9.71 21.16
CA PRO A 454 16.40 -8.87 19.97
C PRO A 454 14.95 -8.69 19.53
N THR A 455 14.55 -7.44 19.32
CA THR A 455 13.25 -7.07 18.75
C THR A 455 13.47 -6.30 17.45
N VAL A 456 12.83 -6.71 16.36
CA VAL A 456 12.94 -6.05 15.06
C VAL A 456 11.56 -5.73 14.53
N VAL A 457 11.31 -4.46 14.24
CA VAL A 457 10.05 -4.00 13.64
C VAL A 457 10.21 -3.85 12.13
N ALA A 458 9.22 -4.30 11.37
CA ALA A 458 9.23 -4.37 9.91
C ALA A 458 8.19 -3.41 9.28
N PRO A 459 8.37 -2.06 9.35
CA PRO A 459 7.39 -1.09 8.88
C PRO A 459 7.37 -0.98 7.35
N TYR A 460 6.17 -0.77 6.79
CA TYR A 460 5.92 -0.53 5.37
C TYR A 460 4.60 0.21 5.17
N GLY A 461 4.41 0.86 4.01
CA GLY A 461 3.19 1.60 3.72
C GLY A 461 2.89 2.62 4.82
N LEU A 462 1.63 2.79 5.19
CA LEU A 462 1.26 3.66 6.31
C LEU A 462 1.74 3.05 7.64
N THR A 463 2.53 3.84 8.38
CA THR A 463 3.10 3.52 9.69
C THR A 463 2.88 4.76 10.58
N LEU A 464 1.62 5.00 10.96
CA LEU A 464 1.19 6.26 11.55
C LEU A 464 0.80 6.10 13.02
N GLY A 465 0.98 7.16 13.80
CA GLY A 465 0.54 7.22 15.19
C GLY A 465 1.13 6.09 16.04
N GLY A 466 0.30 5.30 16.71
CA GLY A 466 0.75 4.17 17.53
C GLY A 466 1.63 3.15 16.80
N ALA A 467 1.44 2.95 15.50
CA ALA A 467 2.32 2.09 14.70
C ALA A 467 3.71 2.73 14.49
N CYS A 468 3.79 4.06 14.36
CA CYS A 468 5.04 4.80 14.42
C CYS A 468 5.70 4.64 15.78
N GLU A 469 4.93 4.81 16.87
CA GLU A 469 5.43 4.65 18.25
C GLU A 469 6.00 3.25 18.48
N THR A 470 5.30 2.20 18.05
CA THR A 470 5.82 0.82 18.11
C THR A 470 7.12 0.68 17.30
N THR A 471 7.17 1.24 16.09
CA THR A 471 8.36 1.17 15.23
C THR A 471 9.58 1.81 15.88
N ILE A 472 9.41 2.99 16.47
CA ILE A 472 10.54 3.72 17.07
C ILE A 472 11.00 3.13 18.42
N HIS A 473 10.22 2.25 19.04
CA HIS A 473 10.62 1.55 20.25
C HIS A 473 11.29 0.19 20.01
N GLY A 474 11.25 -0.34 18.80
CA GLY A 474 11.97 -1.59 18.48
C GLY A 474 13.48 -1.51 18.71
N GLY A 475 14.10 -2.62 19.06
CA GLY A 475 15.56 -2.74 19.17
C GLY A 475 16.26 -2.37 17.86
N ARG A 476 15.69 -2.80 16.73
CA ARG A 476 16.05 -2.41 15.35
C ARG A 476 14.79 -2.33 14.50
N ALA A 477 14.82 -1.59 13.39
CA ALA A 477 13.76 -1.61 12.40
C ALA A 477 14.31 -1.92 11.00
N VAL A 478 13.49 -2.60 10.18
CA VAL A 478 13.75 -2.88 8.77
C VAL A 478 12.64 -2.24 7.97
N PHE A 479 12.93 -1.06 7.43
CA PHE A 479 11.96 -0.25 6.69
C PHE A 479 11.82 -0.74 5.25
N ASN A 480 10.61 -0.82 4.74
CA ASN A 480 10.42 -0.75 3.30
C ASN A 480 10.73 0.65 2.80
N ALA A 481 11.32 0.79 1.60
CA ALA A 481 11.62 2.10 1.00
C ALA A 481 10.37 2.99 0.90
N GLU A 482 9.19 2.40 0.61
CA GLU A 482 7.88 3.05 0.59
C GLU A 482 7.19 2.97 1.97
N THR A 483 7.84 3.48 3.00
CA THR A 483 7.24 3.63 4.33
C THR A 483 6.84 5.09 4.56
N TYR A 484 5.57 5.30 4.88
CA TYR A 484 4.99 6.59 5.22
C TYR A 484 4.80 6.66 6.73
N ILE A 485 5.77 7.24 7.43
CA ILE A 485 5.83 7.20 8.89
C ILE A 485 5.72 8.58 9.53
N GLY A 486 4.93 8.68 10.60
CA GLY A 486 4.78 9.92 11.34
C GLY A 486 3.88 9.82 12.56
N LEU A 487 4.06 10.77 13.46
CA LEU A 487 3.22 10.99 14.64
C LEU A 487 2.13 11.98 14.24
N VAL A 488 0.92 11.51 14.01
CA VAL A 488 -0.18 12.25 13.34
C VAL A 488 -1.34 12.60 14.26
N GLU A 489 -1.21 12.37 15.54
CA GLU A 489 -2.26 12.49 16.57
C GLU A 489 -2.87 13.90 16.63
N VAL A 490 -2.10 14.94 16.32
CA VAL A 490 -2.57 16.34 16.26
C VAL A 490 -3.69 16.50 15.23
N GLY A 491 -3.68 15.71 14.16
CA GLY A 491 -4.74 15.70 13.15
C GLY A 491 -6.13 15.33 13.70
N VAL A 492 -6.19 14.63 14.82
CA VAL A 492 -7.42 14.26 15.53
C VAL A 492 -7.56 14.96 16.89
N GLY A 493 -6.74 15.99 17.16
CA GLY A 493 -6.83 16.80 18.39
C GLY A 493 -6.08 16.21 19.58
N LEU A 494 -5.19 15.26 19.37
CA LEU A 494 -4.42 14.55 20.41
C LEU A 494 -2.91 14.81 20.27
N LEU A 495 -2.13 14.28 21.18
CA LEU A 495 -0.67 14.19 21.07
C LEU A 495 -0.23 12.73 21.09
N PRO A 496 0.98 12.38 20.62
CA PRO A 496 1.52 11.02 20.73
C PRO A 496 1.72 10.67 22.21
N ALA A 497 1.03 9.62 22.67
CA ALA A 497 1.04 9.26 24.10
C ALA A 497 1.41 7.79 24.38
N GLY A 498 1.79 7.03 23.34
CA GLY A 498 2.40 5.71 23.51
C GLY A 498 3.93 5.75 23.68
N GLY A 499 4.46 6.89 24.08
CA GLY A 499 5.90 7.16 24.23
C GLY A 499 6.54 7.83 23.04
N GLY A 500 5.77 8.22 22.01
CA GLY A 500 6.28 8.81 20.77
C GLY A 500 6.96 10.15 20.98
N THR A 501 6.35 11.02 21.78
CA THR A 501 6.91 12.34 22.11
C THR A 501 8.23 12.20 22.88
N LYS A 502 8.26 11.35 23.90
CA LYS A 502 9.43 11.01 24.69
C LYS A 502 10.55 10.39 23.82
N GLU A 503 10.22 9.39 23.02
CA GLU A 503 11.23 8.65 22.25
C GLU A 503 11.88 9.52 21.17
N MET A 504 11.11 10.37 20.48
CA MET A 504 11.67 11.32 19.51
C MET A 504 12.58 12.36 20.15
N LEU A 505 12.24 12.83 21.35
CA LEU A 505 13.11 13.71 22.12
C LEU A 505 14.46 13.03 22.45
N ILE A 506 14.42 11.80 22.97
CA ILE A 506 15.61 11.02 23.30
C ILE A 506 16.47 10.79 22.05
N ARG A 507 15.87 10.35 20.96
CA ARG A 507 16.56 10.10 19.69
C ARG A 507 17.25 11.34 19.16
N THR A 508 16.60 12.49 19.21
CA THR A 508 17.13 13.75 18.67
C THR A 508 18.25 14.32 19.55
N ILE A 509 18.12 14.26 20.86
CA ILE A 509 19.16 14.71 21.78
C ILE A 509 20.42 13.81 21.71
N ASN A 510 20.23 12.51 21.54
CA ASN A 510 21.31 11.55 21.47
C ASN A 510 21.89 11.36 20.05
N ASP A 511 21.41 12.13 19.07
CA ASP A 511 21.94 12.07 17.69
C ASP A 511 23.28 12.82 17.59
N ASN A 512 24.36 12.08 17.80
CA ASN A 512 25.72 12.62 17.74
C ASN A 512 26.16 13.11 16.34
N ARG A 513 25.35 12.91 15.31
CA ARG A 513 25.63 13.41 13.94
C ARG A 513 25.44 14.91 13.81
N VAL A 514 24.66 15.49 14.70
CA VAL A 514 24.34 16.91 14.69
C VAL A 514 24.73 17.48 16.05
N ASN A 515 25.79 18.29 16.09
CA ASN A 515 26.16 19.00 17.29
C ASN A 515 25.18 20.17 17.52
N VAL A 516 23.96 19.84 17.96
CA VAL A 516 22.88 20.80 18.21
C VAL A 516 22.74 21.00 19.71
N ASP A 517 22.51 22.24 20.11
CA ASP A 517 22.15 22.55 21.49
C ASP A 517 20.76 21.95 21.83
N LEU A 518 20.51 21.78 23.12
CA LEU A 518 19.30 21.18 23.65
C LEU A 518 18.03 21.89 23.20
N LEU A 519 18.03 23.21 23.08
CA LEU A 519 16.87 24.00 22.66
C LEU A 519 16.53 23.71 21.19
N THR A 520 17.52 23.81 20.33
CA THR A 520 17.34 23.52 18.88
C THR A 520 16.85 22.08 18.65
N ALA A 521 17.42 21.09 19.37
CA ALA A 521 16.96 19.70 19.30
C ALA A 521 15.49 19.55 19.72
N THR A 522 15.10 20.20 20.83
CA THR A 522 13.73 20.17 21.35
C THR A 522 12.75 20.85 20.38
N GLN A 523 13.12 22.02 19.82
CA GLN A 523 12.30 22.73 18.83
C GLN A 523 12.09 21.91 17.54
N LYS A 524 13.11 21.19 17.07
CA LYS A 524 13.00 20.32 15.91
C LYS A 524 11.96 19.19 16.12
N VAL A 525 11.98 18.56 17.28
CA VAL A 525 10.99 17.51 17.64
C VAL A 525 9.60 18.13 17.79
N PHE A 526 9.52 19.30 18.43
CA PHE A 526 8.26 20.02 18.59
C PHE A 526 7.61 20.34 17.24
N GLU A 527 8.37 20.89 16.29
CA GLU A 527 7.87 21.17 14.94
C GLU A 527 7.41 19.90 14.21
N LEU A 528 8.20 18.80 14.32
CA LEU A 528 7.86 17.52 13.71
C LEU A 528 6.50 17.00 14.17
N ILE A 529 6.24 17.03 15.49
CA ILE A 529 5.02 16.50 16.11
C ILE A 529 3.85 17.47 15.95
N ALA A 530 4.05 18.77 16.28
CA ALA A 530 2.98 19.77 16.24
C ALA A 530 2.42 20.01 14.84
N MET A 531 3.26 19.83 13.81
CA MET A 531 2.84 19.91 12.40
C MET A 531 2.39 18.58 11.83
N ALA A 532 2.36 17.49 12.62
CA ALA A 532 2.02 16.15 12.19
C ALA A 532 2.76 15.73 10.90
N LYS A 533 4.07 16.00 10.81
CA LYS A 533 4.87 15.71 9.63
C LYS A 533 4.97 14.20 9.43
N VAL A 534 4.68 13.77 8.21
CA VAL A 534 4.80 12.38 7.78
C VAL A 534 5.93 12.29 6.76
N ALA A 535 6.90 11.43 7.04
CA ALA A 535 7.90 11.06 6.05
C ALA A 535 7.24 10.23 4.94
N THR A 536 7.54 10.55 3.69
CA THR A 536 6.95 9.92 2.51
C THR A 536 7.83 8.81 1.93
N SER A 537 8.92 8.47 2.61
CA SER A 537 9.83 7.38 2.29
C SER A 537 10.71 7.04 3.50
N ALA A 538 11.35 5.86 3.47
CA ALA A 538 12.34 5.50 4.48
C ALA A 538 13.55 6.45 4.48
N MET A 539 13.91 7.02 3.33
CA MET A 539 14.97 8.04 3.26
C MET A 539 14.60 9.31 4.02
N GLU A 540 13.39 9.82 3.81
CA GLU A 540 12.90 10.98 4.55
C GLU A 540 12.67 10.66 6.04
N ALA A 541 12.27 9.42 6.36
CA ALA A 541 12.18 8.95 7.75
C ALA A 541 13.54 9.02 8.47
N LYS A 542 14.64 8.79 7.75
CA LYS A 542 16.00 8.97 8.27
C LYS A 542 16.32 10.43 8.55
N GLU A 543 15.90 11.35 7.69
CA GLU A 543 16.08 12.80 7.88
C GLU A 543 15.26 13.32 9.07
N PHE A 544 14.06 12.80 9.28
CA PHE A 544 13.19 13.16 10.39
C PHE A 544 13.58 12.49 11.73
N GLY A 545 14.49 11.50 11.71
CA GLY A 545 14.95 10.80 12.90
C GLY A 545 14.08 9.59 13.30
N PHE A 546 13.08 9.23 12.50
CA PHE A 546 12.31 7.99 12.72
C PHE A 546 13.13 6.75 12.43
N MET A 547 14.01 6.79 11.43
CA MET A 547 14.94 5.73 11.10
C MET A 547 16.35 6.05 11.63
N ARG A 548 16.90 5.15 12.45
CA ARG A 548 18.24 5.30 13.05
C ARG A 548 19.34 4.79 12.11
N PRO A 549 20.63 5.13 12.33
CA PRO A 549 21.74 4.59 11.56
C PRO A 549 21.88 3.06 11.60
N CYS A 550 21.43 2.42 12.68
CA CYS A 550 21.45 0.95 12.83
C CYS A 550 20.28 0.24 12.15
N ASP A 551 19.24 0.98 11.74
CA ASP A 551 18.08 0.42 11.07
C ASP A 551 18.40 0.17 9.58
N LEU A 552 17.68 -0.76 8.97
CA LEU A 552 17.89 -1.17 7.58
C LEU A 552 16.76 -0.66 6.67
N MET A 553 17.07 -0.50 5.39
CA MET A 553 16.09 -0.18 4.36
C MET A 553 16.10 -1.27 3.29
N VAL A 554 14.92 -1.72 2.88
CA VAL A 554 14.70 -2.74 1.86
C VAL A 554 13.81 -2.16 0.76
N MET A 555 14.26 -2.28 -0.49
CA MET A 555 13.52 -1.75 -1.64
C MET A 555 12.23 -2.54 -1.90
N ASN A 556 12.28 -3.87 -1.84
CA ASN A 556 11.13 -4.72 -2.12
C ASN A 556 10.33 -5.01 -0.85
N GLY A 557 9.06 -4.56 -0.83
CA GLY A 557 8.15 -4.75 0.30
C GLY A 557 7.88 -6.21 0.65
N ASP A 558 7.88 -7.11 -0.34
CA ASP A 558 7.63 -8.54 -0.12
C ASP A 558 8.74 -9.20 0.72
N SER A 559 9.94 -8.61 0.75
CA SER A 559 11.11 -9.15 1.44
C SER A 559 11.33 -8.58 2.85
N VAL A 560 10.50 -7.64 3.31
CA VAL A 560 10.73 -6.92 4.58
C VAL A 560 10.77 -7.88 5.77
N ILE A 561 9.85 -8.83 5.87
CA ILE A 561 9.82 -9.82 6.97
C ILE A 561 11.05 -10.74 6.92
N TYR A 562 11.48 -11.16 5.73
CA TYR A 562 12.70 -11.96 5.57
C TYR A 562 13.92 -11.20 6.12
N TYR A 563 14.11 -9.94 5.71
CA TYR A 563 15.24 -9.15 6.18
C TYR A 563 15.11 -8.76 7.66
N ALA A 564 13.89 -8.61 8.19
CA ALA A 564 13.66 -8.42 9.60
C ALA A 564 14.09 -9.67 10.41
N LYS A 565 13.75 -10.88 9.94
CA LYS A 565 14.25 -12.14 10.50
C LYS A 565 15.78 -12.21 10.46
N GLN A 566 16.39 -11.88 9.31
CA GLN A 566 17.85 -11.90 9.19
C GLN A 566 18.53 -10.87 10.12
N ALA A 567 17.95 -9.68 10.26
CA ALA A 567 18.43 -8.67 11.20
C ALA A 567 18.34 -9.16 12.66
N ALA A 568 17.26 -9.81 13.03
CA ALA A 568 17.08 -10.39 14.35
C ALA A 568 18.12 -11.47 14.63
N LEU A 569 18.34 -12.40 13.70
CA LEU A 569 19.37 -13.44 13.80
C LEU A 569 20.80 -12.85 13.83
N SER A 570 21.06 -11.75 13.12
CA SER A 570 22.34 -11.05 13.19
C SER A 570 22.57 -10.50 14.59
N MET A 571 21.56 -9.85 15.20
CA MET A 571 21.65 -9.34 16.58
C MET A 571 21.92 -10.45 17.59
N VAL A 572 21.29 -11.64 17.44
CA VAL A 572 21.57 -12.82 18.28
C VAL A 572 23.03 -13.24 18.15
N ARG A 573 23.52 -13.40 16.90
CA ARG A 573 24.91 -13.85 16.62
C ARG A 573 25.96 -12.85 17.09
N GLU A 574 25.66 -11.55 17.04
CA GLU A 574 26.53 -10.47 17.54
C GLU A 574 26.58 -10.40 19.08
N GLY A 575 25.81 -11.25 19.78
CA GLY A 575 25.71 -11.25 21.25
C GLY A 575 24.94 -10.03 21.76
N PHE A 576 23.70 -9.88 21.31
CA PHE A 576 22.81 -8.79 21.70
C PHE A 576 22.86 -8.52 23.20
N LYS A 577 22.97 -7.25 23.55
CA LYS A 577 22.94 -6.80 24.94
C LYS A 577 21.73 -5.89 25.14
N PRO A 578 20.78 -6.29 25.99
CA PRO A 578 19.60 -5.48 26.27
C PRO A 578 19.97 -4.18 27.00
N ARG A 579 19.16 -3.16 26.83
CA ARG A 579 19.27 -1.94 27.62
C ARG A 579 18.89 -2.23 29.07
N ARG A 580 19.82 -1.98 30.01
CA ARG A 580 19.67 -2.37 31.42
C ARG A 580 18.98 -1.33 32.27
N ALA A 581 19.02 -0.06 31.91
CA ALA A 581 18.48 1.04 32.69
C ALA A 581 17.67 1.99 31.80
N LYS A 582 16.55 2.48 32.36
CA LYS A 582 15.79 3.56 31.73
C LYS A 582 16.65 4.82 31.66
N GLU A 583 16.53 5.54 30.55
CA GLU A 583 17.34 6.72 30.29
C GLU A 583 16.92 7.89 31.19
N LYS A 584 17.89 8.71 31.60
CA LYS A 584 17.64 10.03 32.16
C LYS A 584 17.81 11.04 31.04
N VAL A 585 16.76 11.80 30.78
CA VAL A 585 16.66 12.72 29.63
C VAL A 585 16.92 14.14 30.10
N LYS A 586 17.90 14.81 29.52
CA LYS A 586 18.16 16.22 29.76
C LYS A 586 17.11 17.04 28.99
N VAL A 587 16.35 17.89 29.66
CA VAL A 587 15.24 18.65 29.08
C VAL A 587 15.50 20.13 29.05
N ALA A 588 14.87 20.81 28.06
CA ALA A 588 15.02 22.27 27.88
C ALA A 588 14.23 23.08 28.91
N GLY A 589 13.40 22.45 29.74
CA GLY A 589 12.70 23.07 30.85
C GLY A 589 11.84 24.29 30.46
N LYS A 590 11.64 25.19 31.43
CA LYS A 590 10.81 26.41 31.24
C LYS A 590 11.31 27.31 30.10
N THR A 591 12.61 27.37 29.85
CA THR A 591 13.20 28.17 28.77
C THR A 591 12.79 27.59 27.40
N GLY A 592 12.89 26.25 27.24
CA GLY A 592 12.47 25.57 26.03
C GLY A 592 10.97 25.69 25.78
N TYR A 593 10.16 25.54 26.84
CA TYR A 593 8.71 25.76 26.75
C TYR A 593 8.37 27.17 26.25
N ALA A 594 8.97 28.23 26.85
CA ALA A 594 8.73 29.61 26.45
C ALA A 594 9.12 29.88 24.98
N ALA A 595 10.24 29.31 24.53
CA ALA A 595 10.70 29.45 23.15
C ALA A 595 9.74 28.78 22.14
N MET A 596 9.25 27.58 22.45
CA MET A 596 8.25 26.91 21.62
C MET A 596 6.92 27.67 21.61
N MET A 597 6.45 28.16 22.76
CA MET A 597 5.20 28.93 22.84
C MET A 597 5.26 30.28 22.13
N LEU A 598 6.43 30.91 22.05
CA LEU A 598 6.63 32.12 21.23
C LEU A 598 6.40 31.83 19.75
N ALA A 599 6.92 30.67 19.24
CA ALA A 599 6.68 30.25 17.86
C ALA A 599 5.19 29.94 17.62
N VAL A 600 4.52 29.27 18.56
CA VAL A 600 3.08 29.03 18.50
C VAL A 600 2.26 30.29 18.44
N GLN A 601 2.59 31.27 19.28
CA GLN A 601 1.91 32.58 19.32
C GLN A 601 2.06 33.31 17.98
N ASN A 602 3.27 33.34 17.40
CA ASN A 602 3.51 33.94 16.09
C ASN A 602 2.68 33.26 14.98
N MET A 603 2.57 31.95 14.98
CA MET A 603 1.76 31.22 14.00
C MET A 603 0.25 31.49 14.18
N LYS A 604 -0.20 31.61 15.43
CA LYS A 604 -1.59 31.94 15.74
C LYS A 604 -1.91 33.39 15.29
N ASP A 605 -1.06 34.36 15.59
CA ASP A 605 -1.23 35.76 15.20
C ASP A 605 -1.20 35.94 13.67
N ALA A 606 -0.43 35.11 12.97
CA ALA A 606 -0.42 35.01 11.50
C ALA A 606 -1.64 34.29 10.90
N GLY A 607 -2.51 33.74 11.73
CA GLY A 607 -3.69 32.98 11.26
C GLY A 607 -3.39 31.63 10.62
N TRP A 608 -2.21 31.06 10.86
CA TRP A 608 -1.80 29.76 10.29
C TRP A 608 -2.34 28.58 11.07
N ILE A 609 -2.60 28.77 12.37
CA ILE A 609 -3.15 27.74 13.27
C ILE A 609 -4.35 28.31 14.04
N SER A 610 -5.28 27.42 14.43
CA SER A 610 -6.42 27.79 15.28
C SER A 610 -5.98 27.96 16.74
N GLU A 611 -6.86 28.57 17.56
CA GLU A 611 -6.63 28.61 19.01
C GLU A 611 -6.52 27.24 19.63
N TYR A 612 -7.29 26.27 19.09
CA TYR A 612 -7.24 24.90 19.58
C TYR A 612 -5.96 24.17 19.16
N ASP A 613 -5.44 24.41 17.95
CA ASP A 613 -4.12 23.91 17.54
C ASP A 613 -3.02 24.45 18.49
N ALA A 614 -3.11 25.75 18.87
CA ALA A 614 -2.17 26.34 19.84
C ALA A 614 -2.29 25.68 21.24
N PHE A 615 -3.49 25.29 21.66
CA PHE A 615 -3.71 24.59 22.91
C PHE A 615 -3.06 23.20 22.88
N ILE A 616 -3.26 22.41 21.81
CA ILE A 616 -2.62 21.09 21.64
C ILE A 616 -1.09 21.26 21.63
N ALA A 617 -0.59 22.23 20.87
CA ALA A 617 0.84 22.52 20.80
C ALA A 617 1.44 22.86 22.18
N SER A 618 0.70 23.57 23.05
CA SER A 618 1.14 23.85 24.42
C SER A 618 1.33 22.58 25.26
N LYS A 619 0.51 21.55 25.05
CA LYS A 619 0.65 20.25 25.73
C LYS A 619 1.89 19.51 25.25
N ILE A 620 2.14 19.49 23.94
CA ILE A 620 3.35 18.90 23.36
C ILE A 620 4.60 19.62 23.88
N ALA A 621 4.60 20.96 23.90
CA ALA A 621 5.69 21.76 24.42
C ALA A 621 5.98 21.46 25.91
N ASN A 622 4.94 21.28 26.72
CA ASN A 622 5.08 20.90 28.12
C ASN A 622 5.75 19.55 28.31
N VAL A 623 5.34 18.53 27.55
CA VAL A 623 5.96 17.19 27.60
C VAL A 623 7.44 17.26 27.20
N LEU A 624 7.74 17.86 26.05
CA LEU A 624 9.12 17.98 25.53
C LEU A 624 10.05 18.78 26.44
N SER A 625 9.48 19.69 27.24
CA SER A 625 10.23 20.49 28.23
C SER A 625 10.41 19.75 29.55
N GLY A 626 9.86 18.54 29.73
CA GLY A 626 9.90 17.77 30.98
C GLY A 626 8.99 18.32 32.07
N GLY A 627 7.97 19.14 31.70
CA GLY A 627 7.08 19.84 32.62
C GLY A 627 7.67 21.19 33.11
N GLN A 628 7.27 21.59 34.28
CA GLN A 628 7.66 22.93 34.89
C GLN A 628 9.01 22.87 35.61
N VAL A 629 10.03 22.29 35.00
CA VAL A 629 11.39 22.19 35.59
C VAL A 629 12.35 23.23 35.03
N PRO A 630 13.47 23.55 35.71
CA PRO A 630 14.52 24.39 35.17
C PRO A 630 15.17 23.75 33.91
N GLU A 631 15.74 24.61 33.06
CA GLU A 631 16.54 24.17 31.91
C GLU A 631 17.71 23.26 32.34
N GLY A 632 18.00 22.23 31.58
CA GLY A 632 19.09 21.31 31.83
C GLY A 632 18.81 20.26 32.93
N THR A 633 17.60 20.24 33.49
CA THR A 633 17.17 19.18 34.43
C THR A 633 17.17 17.83 33.75
N TYR A 634 17.59 16.79 34.47
CA TYR A 634 17.45 15.41 34.05
C TYR A 634 16.15 14.82 34.60
N VAL A 635 15.24 14.40 33.75
CA VAL A 635 14.00 13.72 34.10
C VAL A 635 14.08 12.25 33.66
N SER A 636 13.30 11.37 34.30
CA SER A 636 13.19 9.97 33.87
C SER A 636 12.28 9.82 32.67
N GLU A 637 12.44 8.73 31.91
CA GLU A 637 11.48 8.37 30.86
C GLU A 637 10.06 8.22 31.43
N ASP A 638 9.92 7.64 32.61
CA ASP A 638 8.61 7.47 33.27
C ASP A 638 7.92 8.83 33.49
N ARG A 639 8.68 9.88 33.88
CA ARG A 639 8.09 11.22 34.04
C ARG A 639 7.60 11.80 32.69
N LEU A 640 8.32 11.58 31.61
CA LEU A 640 7.88 12.02 30.28
C LEU A 640 6.63 11.26 29.82
N LEU A 641 6.57 9.95 30.06
CA LEU A 641 5.40 9.11 29.79
C LEU A 641 4.17 9.55 30.61
N GLU A 642 4.38 9.90 31.89
CA GLU A 642 3.32 10.43 32.74
C GLU A 642 2.78 11.76 32.19
N LEU A 643 3.66 12.69 31.78
CA LEU A 643 3.25 13.95 31.14
C LEU A 643 2.51 13.75 29.83
N GLU A 644 2.92 12.78 28.99
CA GLU A 644 2.18 12.42 27.79
C GLU A 644 0.76 11.94 28.16
N ARG A 645 0.63 11.04 29.12
CA ARG A 645 -0.64 10.43 29.54
C ARG A 645 -1.58 11.47 30.17
N GLU A 646 -1.07 12.32 31.07
CA GLU A 646 -1.82 13.44 31.65
C GLU A 646 -2.40 14.36 30.55
N ALA A 647 -1.56 14.78 29.62
CA ALA A 647 -1.95 15.63 28.52
C ALA A 647 -2.93 14.96 27.53
N PHE A 648 -2.77 13.67 27.27
CA PHE A 648 -3.64 12.88 26.40
C PHE A 648 -5.05 12.79 26.95
N VAL A 649 -5.20 12.45 28.23
CA VAL A 649 -6.50 12.38 28.92
C VAL A 649 -7.19 13.74 28.94
N GLU A 650 -6.42 14.81 29.23
CA GLU A 650 -6.94 16.19 29.22
C GLU A 650 -7.45 16.58 27.81
N LEU A 651 -6.73 16.21 26.74
CA LEU A 651 -7.14 16.46 25.37
C LEU A 651 -8.38 15.64 24.97
N CYS A 652 -8.48 14.36 25.37
CA CYS A 652 -9.67 13.55 25.13
C CYS A 652 -10.93 14.14 25.77
N ALA A 653 -10.79 14.83 26.90
CA ALA A 653 -11.89 15.49 27.58
C ALA A 653 -12.40 16.76 26.87
N GLN A 654 -11.67 17.28 25.87
CA GLN A 654 -12.06 18.47 25.14
C GLN A 654 -13.11 18.18 24.06
N PRO A 655 -14.25 18.91 24.03
CA PRO A 655 -15.26 18.74 22.97
C PRO A 655 -14.67 18.85 21.55
N LYS A 656 -13.74 19.78 21.33
CA LYS A 656 -13.09 19.97 20.02
C LYS A 656 -12.26 18.77 19.57
N THR A 657 -11.62 18.04 20.48
CA THR A 657 -10.96 16.78 20.16
C THR A 657 -11.98 15.71 19.74
N GLN A 658 -13.08 15.57 20.48
CA GLN A 658 -14.15 14.62 20.16
C GLN A 658 -14.77 14.91 18.78
N GLU A 659 -14.99 16.21 18.46
CA GLU A 659 -15.43 16.64 17.13
C GLU A 659 -14.41 16.25 16.03
N ARG A 660 -13.10 16.44 16.26
CA ARG A 660 -12.05 16.06 15.31
C ARG A 660 -12.01 14.56 15.08
N ILE A 661 -12.10 13.75 16.13
CA ILE A 661 -12.14 12.28 16.03
C ILE A 661 -13.39 11.84 15.25
N ALA A 662 -14.59 12.34 15.61
CA ALA A 662 -15.83 12.03 14.93
C ALA A 662 -15.79 12.41 13.44
N HIS A 663 -15.22 13.57 13.11
CA HIS A 663 -15.06 14.01 11.72
C HIS A 663 -14.10 13.10 10.95
N MET A 664 -12.97 12.71 11.55
CA MET A 664 -12.01 11.78 10.94
C MET A 664 -12.65 10.43 10.64
N LEU A 665 -13.38 9.86 11.60
CA LEU A 665 -14.10 8.59 11.43
C LEU A 665 -15.15 8.66 10.30
N LYS A 666 -15.84 9.79 10.18
CA LYS A 666 -16.88 10.00 9.17
C LYS A 666 -16.33 10.27 7.77
N THR A 667 -15.24 11.02 7.66
CA THR A 667 -14.78 11.59 6.37
C THR A 667 -13.42 11.09 5.91
N GLY A 668 -12.60 10.50 6.82
CA GLY A 668 -11.21 10.15 6.58
C GLY A 668 -10.29 11.39 6.45
N LYS A 669 -10.73 12.57 6.92
CA LYS A 669 -9.97 13.82 6.78
C LYS A 669 -9.89 14.56 8.12
N PRO A 670 -8.77 15.26 8.41
CA PRO A 670 -8.66 16.06 9.61
C PRO A 670 -9.62 17.26 9.59
N LEU A 671 -10.17 17.59 10.74
CA LEU A 671 -10.92 18.82 10.99
C LEU A 671 -10.01 19.87 11.63
N ARG A 672 -10.16 21.14 11.24
CA ARG A 672 -9.57 22.30 11.90
C ARG A 672 -10.70 23.13 12.51
N ASN A 673 -10.81 23.17 13.85
CA ASN A 673 -11.88 23.84 14.59
C ASN A 673 -11.35 24.78 15.66
#